data_00e624e5d3981b3654f894f3dc5527ba
#
_entry.id   00e624e5d3981b3654f894f3dc5527ba
#
_cell.length_a   1.000
_cell.length_b   1.000
_cell.length_c   1.000
_cell.angle_alpha   90.00
_cell.angle_beta   90.00
_cell.angle_gamma   90.00
#
_symmetry.space_group_name_H-M   'P 1'
#
loop_
_entity.id
_entity.type
_entity.pdbx_description
1 polymer ?
#
loop_
_entity_poly.entity_id
_entity_poly.type
_entity_poly.pdbx_seq_one_letter_code
_entity_poly.pdbx_strand_id
1 'polypeptide(L)'
;MTRRLTALLGLGLGLLSALTLPAQRKQSLSTQRTPLAQRVNTLIGTDWVGNVYPGASAPFGMVQLSPDNGRAGWDYIAGYFYPDSTIAGFSHTHLSGTGAGDLYDISFFPITLPALDDRLVPPTSQTKEQAPIGIHARFSHKTEVAQAGYYAVTLEPYKIRVELTATDRVGVQRYTFQQDADTACIILNLDKAMNWDRTLSSDVRTITPAHLSGYRFSDGWARGQEVYFTTKISRPADRIERTTVPREGKGTAAKHGVILRLYYYKVRAGESITLRTALSGVSEAGALKNLNAEAAHNDFDRYRQRAVALWSQRLGQIRLSSDTPDSLQTTFYTALYRAQICPTLYSDIDGSYLGADRKVHQRKGATYSTFSLWDTYRAAHPLYSLLQPKLQRDFVESLIDFGAQNGGHLPVWNMYASETDMMIGYHSIPVIVEAVLRGIYVPKDKAALLRLLRSTAERKGYRGLDEYREKGYIGSDHEEESVSKTLEYAYDDDAIARYAAWMGEREVERISRERARSYRHLWDEQTGFFRPRQSNGQLDSLFDPFAYTKPFTESNAYHYLFSVQHDVEGLSKLMQGKLAERLDEFFTSPTPKHIELPIFSTGMIGQYAHGNEPGHHVIFLYNTARQPWKTAELTHRVLRELYTDKPNGLCGNEDCGQMSAWYVFASLGFYPVDPLSGRYELVTPLFRESTITLPNGCTLRLSAPELSDKTRYIKSVTINGRAHRKSYITYEELMQGGEVLFTLTDQQGAIWYE
;
A
#
# COMPACT_ATOMS: atom_id res chain seq x y z
N MET A 1 42.09 -61.96 25.12
CA MET A 1 43.12 -62.09 26.22
C MET A 1 42.80 -60.96 27.18
N THR A 2 41.99 -61.17 28.22
CA THR A 2 42.33 -61.40 29.64
C THR A 2 43.17 -60.27 30.25
N ARG A 3 42.78 -59.58 31.30
CA ARG A 3 42.25 -59.83 32.63
C ARG A 3 42.07 -58.49 33.35
N ARG A 4 40.97 -58.25 34.05
CA ARG A 4 40.69 -58.36 35.52
C ARG A 4 41.34 -57.32 36.42
N LEU A 5 40.48 -56.47 37.03
CA LEU A 5 40.08 -56.45 38.47
C LEU A 5 41.19 -56.08 39.48
N THR A 6 40.96 -55.06 40.25
CA THR A 6 40.67 -55.24 41.71
C THR A 6 40.32 -53.93 42.42
N ALA A 7 39.34 -53.98 43.30
CA ALA A 7 38.88 -52.95 44.24
C ALA A 7 39.74 -52.87 45.47
N LEU A 8 39.75 -51.77 46.20
CA LEU A 8 39.92 -51.73 47.64
C LEU A 8 39.29 -50.49 48.31
N LEU A 9 38.57 -50.80 49.38
CA LEU A 9 37.89 -49.88 50.28
C LEU A 9 38.88 -49.06 51.11
N GLY A 10 38.50 -47.90 51.57
CA GLY A 10 39.12 -47.17 52.70
C GLY A 10 38.09 -46.13 53.24
N LEU A 11 37.62 -46.45 54.47
CA LEU A 11 36.81 -45.59 55.36
C LEU A 11 37.65 -44.43 55.93
N GLY A 12 36.98 -43.29 56.19
CA GLY A 12 37.48 -42.37 57.15
C GLY A 12 36.87 -40.98 57.22
N LEU A 13 35.95 -40.79 58.12
CA LEU A 13 35.62 -39.60 58.94
C LEU A 13 35.21 -38.28 58.31
N GLY A 14 34.09 -37.83 58.81
CA GLY A 14 33.34 -36.65 58.51
C GLY A 14 33.92 -35.30 58.92
N LEU A 15 33.39 -34.28 58.19
CA LEU A 15 33.32 -32.91 58.66
C LEU A 15 32.04 -32.32 58.16
N LEU A 16 31.16 -31.92 59.10
CA LEU A 16 29.98 -31.12 58.82
C LEU A 16 30.39 -29.76 58.19
N SER A 17 30.09 -29.51 57.00
CA SER A 17 30.06 -28.17 56.42
C SER A 17 28.65 -27.84 55.99
N ALA A 18 28.10 -26.76 56.53
CA ALA A 18 26.78 -26.22 56.27
C ALA A 18 26.63 -25.93 54.83
N LEU A 19 25.66 -26.59 54.18
CA LEU A 19 25.17 -26.28 52.83
C LEU A 19 24.35 -24.98 52.92
N THR A 20 24.94 -23.85 52.53
CA THR A 20 24.20 -22.64 52.15
C THR A 20 23.53 -22.90 50.81
N LEU A 21 22.21 -23.01 50.80
CA LEU A 21 21.40 -23.00 49.61
C LEU A 21 21.62 -21.68 48.81
N PRO A 22 21.88 -21.72 47.51
CA PRO A 22 21.97 -20.51 46.73
C PRO A 22 20.59 -19.87 46.69
N ALA A 23 20.52 -18.58 47.05
CA ALA A 23 19.33 -17.77 46.94
C ALA A 23 18.74 -17.90 45.51
N GLN A 24 17.50 -18.36 45.42
CA GLN A 24 16.74 -18.30 44.21
C GLN A 24 16.76 -16.85 43.71
N ARG A 25 17.47 -16.59 42.61
CA ARG A 25 17.31 -15.37 41.81
C ARG A 25 15.84 -15.28 41.47
N LYS A 26 15.12 -14.34 42.08
CA LYS A 26 13.83 -13.89 41.57
C LYS A 26 14.05 -13.53 40.10
N GLN A 27 13.57 -14.38 39.19
CA GLN A 27 13.38 -13.99 37.81
C GLN A 27 12.49 -12.74 37.85
N SER A 28 13.08 -11.59 37.51
CA SER A 28 12.33 -10.40 37.25
C SER A 28 11.26 -10.79 36.22
N LEU A 29 10.02 -10.62 36.56
CA LEU A 29 8.90 -10.63 35.58
C LEU A 29 9.33 -9.67 34.48
N SER A 30 9.78 -10.22 33.35
CA SER A 30 9.94 -9.45 32.15
C SER A 30 8.53 -8.93 31.82
N THR A 31 8.33 -7.65 31.97
CA THR A 31 7.15 -6.98 31.39
C THR A 31 7.14 -7.39 29.93
N GLN A 32 6.26 -8.33 29.54
CA GLN A 32 6.09 -8.72 28.17
C GLN A 32 5.68 -7.45 27.40
N ARG A 33 6.60 -6.92 26.60
CA ARG A 33 6.31 -5.76 25.74
C ARG A 33 5.15 -6.14 24.84
N THR A 34 4.12 -5.29 24.77
CA THR A 34 2.99 -5.44 23.85
C THR A 34 3.52 -5.73 22.44
N PRO A 35 3.07 -6.79 21.75
CA PRO A 35 3.48 -7.08 20.38
C PRO A 35 3.23 -5.88 19.46
N LEU A 36 4.17 -5.54 18.57
CA LEU A 36 4.05 -4.36 17.71
C LEU A 36 2.81 -4.41 16.80
N ALA A 37 2.36 -5.58 16.41
CA ALA A 37 1.10 -5.77 15.68
C ALA A 37 -0.12 -5.18 16.42
N GLN A 38 -0.10 -5.16 17.76
CA GLN A 38 -1.18 -4.62 18.59
C GLN A 38 -1.10 -3.09 18.78
N ARG A 39 0.00 -2.45 18.38
CA ARG A 39 0.13 -0.99 18.33
C ARG A 39 -0.45 -0.41 17.05
N VAL A 40 -0.66 -1.23 16.04
CA VAL A 40 -1.31 -0.82 14.79
C VAL A 40 -2.80 -0.62 15.04
N ASN A 41 -3.33 0.51 14.60
CA ASN A 41 -4.75 0.80 14.58
C ASN A 41 -5.21 0.89 13.12
N THR A 42 -5.79 -0.19 12.59
CA THR A 42 -6.22 -0.24 11.19
C THR A 42 -7.48 0.60 10.91
N LEU A 43 -8.06 1.28 11.91
CA LEU A 43 -9.11 2.29 11.69
C LEU A 43 -8.54 3.64 11.22
N ILE A 44 -7.24 3.92 11.38
CA ILE A 44 -6.65 5.16 10.86
C ILE A 44 -6.79 5.20 9.34
N GLY A 45 -7.40 6.25 8.80
CA GLY A 45 -7.68 6.44 7.39
C GLY A 45 -9.01 5.87 6.91
N THR A 46 -9.85 5.29 7.80
CA THR A 46 -11.18 4.77 7.44
C THR A 46 -12.29 5.81 7.52
N ASP A 47 -11.96 7.03 7.92
CA ASP A 47 -12.85 8.19 7.94
C ASP A 47 -12.28 9.26 7.00
N TRP A 48 -13.14 10.12 6.50
CA TRP A 48 -12.83 11.19 5.57
C TRP A 48 -12.32 10.64 4.21
N VAL A 49 -11.07 10.95 3.80
CA VAL A 49 -10.56 10.70 2.43
C VAL A 49 -9.48 9.62 2.34
N GLY A 50 -9.16 8.92 3.44
CA GLY A 50 -8.09 7.92 3.44
C GLY A 50 -8.40 6.67 2.62
N ASN A 51 -9.68 6.32 2.48
CA ASN A 51 -10.20 5.24 1.65
C ASN A 51 -9.54 3.87 1.90
N VAL A 52 -9.36 3.51 3.16
CA VAL A 52 -8.74 2.24 3.56
C VAL A 52 -9.70 1.33 4.31
N TYR A 53 -9.47 0.02 4.24
CA TYR A 53 -10.24 -0.98 4.98
C TYR A 53 -9.58 -1.32 6.33
N PRO A 54 -10.35 -1.65 7.39
CA PRO A 54 -9.82 -1.97 8.72
C PRO A 54 -9.52 -3.46 8.94
N GLY A 55 -9.83 -4.32 7.98
CA GLY A 55 -9.83 -5.76 8.12
C GLY A 55 -8.44 -6.41 8.23
N ALA A 56 -8.41 -7.73 8.25
CA ALA A 56 -7.22 -8.52 8.43
C ALA A 56 -6.54 -8.85 7.10
N SER A 57 -5.24 -8.60 7.00
CA SER A 57 -4.38 -9.00 5.88
C SER A 57 -3.05 -9.53 6.39
N ALA A 58 -2.40 -10.41 5.63
CA ALA A 58 -0.98 -10.70 5.77
C ALA A 58 -0.16 -9.61 5.06
N PRO A 59 1.15 -9.44 5.37
CA PRO A 59 2.00 -8.52 4.61
C PRO A 59 2.00 -8.87 3.12
N PHE A 60 1.57 -7.92 2.28
CA PHE A 60 1.45 -8.11 0.82
C PHE A 60 0.59 -9.32 0.40
N GLY A 61 -0.34 -9.77 1.25
CA GLY A 61 -1.14 -10.98 1.02
C GLY A 61 -2.16 -10.85 -0.11
N MET A 62 -2.59 -12.00 -0.66
CA MET A 62 -3.68 -12.09 -1.65
C MET A 62 -5.05 -11.76 -1.03
N VAL A 63 -5.19 -11.94 0.29
CA VAL A 63 -6.46 -11.79 1.00
C VAL A 63 -6.45 -10.50 1.82
N GLN A 64 -7.48 -9.67 1.61
CA GLN A 64 -7.84 -8.50 2.39
C GLN A 64 -9.24 -8.76 2.98
N LEU A 65 -9.30 -9.48 4.10
CA LEU A 65 -10.56 -9.90 4.72
C LEU A 65 -11.10 -8.79 5.62
N SER A 66 -12.16 -8.11 5.19
CA SER A 66 -12.65 -6.89 5.84
C SER A 66 -14.18 -6.81 5.89
N PRO A 67 -14.75 -6.07 6.87
CA PRO A 67 -16.15 -5.72 6.85
C PRO A 67 -16.48 -4.75 5.71
N ASP A 68 -17.69 -4.87 5.19
CA ASP A 68 -18.30 -3.95 4.23
C ASP A 68 -19.56 -3.33 4.83
N ASN A 69 -19.71 -2.00 4.73
CA ASN A 69 -20.94 -1.32 5.16
C ASN A 69 -22.13 -1.59 4.23
N GLY A 70 -21.88 -2.06 2.99
CA GLY A 70 -22.93 -2.37 2.02
C GLY A 70 -23.51 -1.15 1.33
N ARG A 71 -22.77 -0.04 1.27
CA ARG A 71 -23.13 1.20 0.57
C ARG A 71 -22.17 1.47 -0.58
N ALA A 72 -22.54 2.36 -1.47
CA ALA A 72 -21.73 2.83 -2.59
C ALA A 72 -21.47 4.33 -2.47
N GLY A 73 -20.43 4.80 -3.15
CA GLY A 73 -19.98 6.20 -3.17
C GLY A 73 -18.54 6.36 -2.74
N TRP A 74 -18.04 7.58 -2.80
CA TRP A 74 -16.64 7.91 -2.49
C TRP A 74 -16.20 7.44 -1.10
N ASP A 75 -17.03 7.65 -0.08
CA ASP A 75 -16.72 7.28 1.30
C ASP A 75 -16.61 5.76 1.51
N TYR A 76 -17.18 4.94 0.61
CA TYR A 76 -17.26 3.49 0.70
C TYR A 76 -16.37 2.76 -0.31
N ILE A 77 -15.41 3.45 -0.91
CA ILE A 77 -14.52 2.87 -1.93
C ILE A 77 -13.76 1.65 -1.39
N ALA A 78 -13.29 1.69 -0.15
CA ALA A 78 -12.64 0.54 0.48
C ALA A 78 -13.62 -0.46 1.15
N GLY A 79 -14.93 -0.32 0.91
CA GLY A 79 -15.97 -1.15 1.52
C GLY A 79 -16.43 -0.69 2.90
N TYR A 80 -15.58 0.01 3.65
CA TYR A 80 -15.82 0.44 5.03
C TYR A 80 -15.60 1.94 5.19
N PHE A 81 -16.52 2.60 5.89
CA PHE A 81 -16.45 4.01 6.28
C PHE A 81 -16.75 4.15 7.77
N TYR A 82 -15.82 4.66 8.57
CA TYR A 82 -15.90 4.68 10.03
C TYR A 82 -17.16 5.34 10.60
N PRO A 83 -17.67 6.47 10.06
CA PRO A 83 -18.91 7.08 10.57
C PRO A 83 -20.17 6.22 10.41
N ASP A 84 -20.15 5.18 9.58
CA ASP A 84 -21.28 4.25 9.44
C ASP A 84 -21.32 3.25 10.61
N SER A 85 -22.52 2.83 10.97
CA SER A 85 -22.79 1.86 12.05
C SER A 85 -23.42 0.56 11.53
N THR A 86 -23.32 0.27 10.23
CA THR A 86 -23.88 -0.93 9.61
C THR A 86 -22.80 -1.79 8.94
N ILE A 87 -22.95 -3.10 8.98
CA ILE A 87 -22.16 -4.08 8.22
C ILE A 87 -23.09 -4.96 7.43
N ALA A 88 -22.81 -5.16 6.15
CA ALA A 88 -23.61 -6.00 5.22
C ALA A 88 -22.84 -7.22 4.68
N GLY A 89 -21.60 -7.43 5.12
CA GLY A 89 -20.79 -8.58 4.73
C GLY A 89 -19.34 -8.47 5.17
N PHE A 90 -18.63 -9.57 4.96
CA PHE A 90 -17.19 -9.69 5.16
C PHE A 90 -16.60 -10.31 3.90
N SER A 91 -16.04 -9.48 3.02
CA SER A 91 -15.44 -9.94 1.77
C SER A 91 -13.93 -10.12 1.87
N HIS A 92 -13.35 -10.89 0.95
CA HIS A 92 -11.97 -11.36 1.02
C HIS A 92 -10.99 -10.50 0.22
N THR A 93 -11.49 -9.55 -0.58
CA THR A 93 -10.65 -8.70 -1.42
C THR A 93 -11.08 -7.24 -1.32
N HIS A 94 -10.12 -6.35 -1.11
CA HIS A 94 -10.32 -4.90 -1.01
C HIS A 94 -9.10 -4.16 -1.57
N LEU A 95 -9.32 -2.94 -2.04
CA LEU A 95 -8.26 -1.98 -2.35
C LEU A 95 -7.93 -1.12 -1.12
N SER A 96 -6.71 -0.65 -1.03
CA SER A 96 -6.25 0.19 0.09
C SER A 96 -5.91 1.60 -0.40
N GLY A 97 -6.80 2.54 -0.15
CA GLY A 97 -6.57 3.95 -0.38
C GLY A 97 -6.61 4.40 -1.84
N THR A 98 -7.24 3.64 -2.72
CA THR A 98 -7.41 4.06 -4.12
C THR A 98 -8.61 4.99 -4.28
N GLY A 99 -8.59 5.84 -5.32
CA GLY A 99 -9.75 6.62 -5.75
C GLY A 99 -10.82 5.80 -6.49
N ALA A 100 -10.66 4.48 -6.58
CA ALA A 100 -11.53 3.57 -7.31
C ALA A 100 -12.03 2.43 -6.42
N GLY A 101 -13.32 2.19 -6.40
CA GLY A 101 -13.95 1.10 -5.65
C GLY A 101 -14.18 -0.14 -6.51
N ASP A 102 -13.45 -1.22 -6.21
CA ASP A 102 -13.52 -2.49 -6.93
C ASP A 102 -13.23 -3.67 -6.01
N LEU A 103 -13.40 -4.90 -6.50
CA LEU A 103 -13.19 -6.18 -5.82
C LEU A 103 -14.41 -6.62 -4.96
N TYR A 104 -14.30 -6.71 -3.64
CA TYR A 104 -15.33 -7.19 -2.69
C TYR A 104 -15.75 -8.65 -2.92
N ASP A 105 -14.81 -9.51 -3.35
CA ASP A 105 -15.09 -10.89 -3.70
C ASP A 105 -15.35 -11.76 -2.47
N ILE A 106 -16.15 -12.80 -2.68
CA ILE A 106 -16.42 -13.89 -1.73
C ILE A 106 -16.85 -13.37 -0.36
N SER A 107 -18.06 -12.78 -0.33
CA SER A 107 -18.61 -12.15 0.87
C SER A 107 -19.45 -13.16 1.68
N PHE A 108 -19.13 -13.28 2.99
CA PHE A 108 -19.95 -14.04 3.96
C PHE A 108 -20.61 -13.12 4.96
N PHE A 109 -21.83 -13.49 5.42
CA PHE A 109 -22.54 -12.77 6.47
C PHE A 109 -23.33 -13.69 7.38
N PRO A 110 -23.08 -13.74 8.71
CA PRO A 110 -23.81 -14.56 9.65
C PRO A 110 -25.02 -13.82 10.24
N ILE A 111 -26.17 -14.50 10.36
CA ILE A 111 -27.39 -14.02 11.02
C ILE A 111 -28.00 -15.11 11.90
N THR A 112 -28.90 -14.70 12.83
CA THR A 112 -29.84 -15.58 13.50
C THR A 112 -31.27 -15.32 12.99
N LEU A 113 -32.14 -16.34 12.97
CA LEU A 113 -33.51 -16.19 12.51
C LEU A 113 -34.50 -16.19 13.69
N PRO A 114 -35.65 -15.47 13.59
CA PRO A 114 -36.06 -14.72 12.41
C PRO A 114 -35.13 -13.51 12.20
N ALA A 115 -34.76 -13.26 10.94
CA ALA A 115 -34.00 -12.06 10.61
C ALA A 115 -34.87 -10.82 10.84
N LEU A 116 -34.27 -9.73 11.34
CA LEU A 116 -34.99 -8.49 11.63
C LEU A 116 -35.50 -7.77 10.37
N ASP A 117 -34.97 -8.11 9.21
CA ASP A 117 -35.43 -7.66 7.91
C ASP A 117 -35.57 -8.87 6.97
N ASP A 118 -36.84 -9.26 6.67
CA ASP A 118 -37.15 -10.37 5.76
C ASP A 118 -36.82 -10.08 4.30
N ARG A 119 -36.39 -8.87 3.98
CA ARG A 119 -36.00 -8.50 2.63
C ARG A 119 -34.59 -8.96 2.32
N LEU A 120 -34.48 -10.24 2.00
CA LEU A 120 -33.34 -10.84 1.27
C LEU A 120 -33.30 -10.27 -0.18
N VAL A 121 -33.32 -8.95 -0.31
CA VAL A 121 -33.24 -8.33 -1.63
C VAL A 121 -31.79 -8.48 -2.09
N PRO A 122 -31.54 -9.13 -3.23
CA PRO A 122 -30.22 -9.11 -3.82
C PRO A 122 -29.86 -7.64 -4.10
N PRO A 123 -28.60 -7.20 -3.84
CA PRO A 123 -28.19 -5.86 -4.15
C PRO A 123 -28.35 -5.62 -5.66
N THR A 124 -29.13 -4.61 -6.00
CA THR A 124 -29.14 -4.11 -7.38
C THR A 124 -28.18 -2.91 -7.44
N SER A 125 -27.28 -2.91 -8.39
CA SER A 125 -26.28 -1.86 -8.64
C SER A 125 -26.87 -0.48 -9.02
N GLN A 126 -28.17 -0.27 -8.86
CA GLN A 126 -28.89 0.87 -9.40
C GLN A 126 -29.55 1.81 -8.38
N THR A 127 -29.50 1.50 -7.10
CA THR A 127 -30.07 2.42 -6.09
C THR A 127 -29.08 3.51 -5.75
N LYS A 128 -29.37 4.73 -6.22
CA LYS A 128 -28.66 5.97 -5.86
C LYS A 128 -28.94 6.47 -4.44
N GLU A 129 -29.60 5.68 -3.59
CA GLU A 129 -29.96 6.06 -2.24
C GLU A 129 -29.00 5.46 -1.21
N GLN A 130 -28.75 6.23 -0.16
CA GLN A 130 -27.80 5.96 0.94
C GLN A 130 -28.19 4.79 1.87
N ALA A 131 -29.11 3.92 1.50
CA ALA A 131 -29.47 2.75 2.27
C ALA A 131 -28.50 1.59 2.04
N PRO A 132 -28.14 0.79 3.07
CA PRO A 132 -27.30 -0.40 2.86
C PRO A 132 -27.97 -1.38 1.94
N ILE A 133 -27.17 -1.97 1.04
CA ILE A 133 -27.64 -2.89 0.01
C ILE A 133 -27.74 -4.31 0.61
N GLY A 134 -28.95 -4.86 0.72
CA GLY A 134 -29.20 -6.22 1.20
C GLY A 134 -29.28 -6.34 2.71
N ILE A 135 -29.12 -7.60 3.22
CA ILE A 135 -29.14 -7.87 4.66
C ILE A 135 -27.93 -7.23 5.31
N HIS A 136 -28.16 -6.52 6.40
CA HIS A 136 -27.14 -5.85 7.18
C HIS A 136 -27.41 -5.95 8.68
N ALA A 137 -26.42 -5.63 9.48
CA ALA A 137 -26.54 -5.52 10.93
C ALA A 137 -25.95 -4.23 11.43
N ARG A 138 -26.56 -3.66 12.48
CA ARG A 138 -25.92 -2.59 13.25
C ARG A 138 -24.80 -3.16 14.11
N PHE A 139 -23.78 -2.32 14.34
CA PHE A 139 -22.70 -2.59 15.26
C PHE A 139 -22.32 -1.34 16.05
N SER A 140 -21.50 -1.51 17.05
CA SER A 140 -20.92 -0.41 17.82
C SER A 140 -19.41 -0.49 17.79
N HIS A 141 -18.72 0.64 17.52
CA HIS A 141 -17.26 0.74 17.61
C HIS A 141 -16.69 0.35 18.98
N LYS A 142 -17.52 0.36 20.05
CA LYS A 142 -17.12 -0.14 21.37
C LYS A 142 -16.82 -1.65 21.37
N THR A 143 -17.37 -2.40 20.42
CA THR A 143 -17.14 -3.83 20.27
C THR A 143 -16.11 -4.15 19.20
N GLU A 144 -15.62 -3.14 18.50
CA GLU A 144 -14.70 -3.27 17.38
C GLU A 144 -13.25 -3.37 17.87
N VAL A 145 -12.49 -4.27 17.28
CA VAL A 145 -11.05 -4.41 17.46
C VAL A 145 -10.42 -4.48 16.08
N ALA A 146 -9.51 -3.55 15.77
CA ALA A 146 -8.88 -3.42 14.48
C ALA A 146 -7.36 -3.29 14.66
N GLN A 147 -6.61 -4.35 14.32
CA GLN A 147 -5.17 -4.47 14.53
C GLN A 147 -4.52 -5.15 13.33
N ALA A 148 -3.21 -5.06 13.21
CA ALA A 148 -2.50 -5.76 12.14
C ALA A 148 -2.78 -7.27 12.16
N GLY A 149 -3.39 -7.78 11.08
CA GLY A 149 -3.73 -9.18 10.90
C GLY A 149 -4.92 -9.70 11.73
N TYR A 150 -5.68 -8.80 12.37
CA TYR A 150 -6.85 -9.18 13.14
C TYR A 150 -7.91 -8.08 13.16
N TYR A 151 -9.15 -8.48 12.91
CA TYR A 151 -10.33 -7.62 13.08
C TYR A 151 -11.42 -8.38 13.83
N ALA A 152 -12.22 -7.67 14.64
CA ALA A 152 -13.38 -8.27 15.28
C ALA A 152 -14.46 -7.25 15.62
N VAL A 153 -15.74 -7.66 15.52
CA VAL A 153 -16.90 -6.82 15.79
C VAL A 153 -18.08 -7.70 16.28
N THR A 154 -19.01 -7.12 17.04
CA THR A 154 -20.27 -7.79 17.39
C THR A 154 -21.42 -7.23 16.55
N LEU A 155 -22.10 -8.12 15.83
CA LEU A 155 -23.33 -7.81 15.11
C LEU A 155 -24.50 -7.76 16.12
N GLU A 156 -24.90 -6.55 16.50
CA GLU A 156 -25.78 -6.31 17.63
C GLU A 156 -27.17 -6.99 17.52
N PRO A 157 -27.90 -6.94 16.39
CA PRO A 157 -29.22 -7.55 16.30
C PRO A 157 -29.17 -9.09 16.43
N TYR A 158 -28.09 -9.69 15.98
CA TYR A 158 -27.93 -11.15 15.90
C TYR A 158 -27.14 -11.71 17.07
N LYS A 159 -26.52 -10.86 17.92
CA LYS A 159 -25.63 -11.27 19.01
C LYS A 159 -24.55 -12.25 18.55
N ILE A 160 -23.93 -11.94 17.43
CA ILE A 160 -22.85 -12.74 16.85
C ILE A 160 -21.54 -11.95 16.93
N ARG A 161 -20.53 -12.50 17.61
CA ARG A 161 -19.16 -12.01 17.55
C ARG A 161 -18.51 -12.54 16.29
N VAL A 162 -18.08 -11.64 15.42
CA VAL A 162 -17.29 -11.95 14.21
C VAL A 162 -15.84 -11.64 14.49
N GLU A 163 -14.95 -12.55 14.13
CA GLU A 163 -13.50 -12.40 14.21
C GLU A 163 -12.87 -12.81 12.89
N LEU A 164 -11.93 -12.01 12.41
CA LEU A 164 -11.27 -12.17 11.12
C LEU A 164 -9.76 -12.21 11.32
N THR A 165 -9.08 -13.10 10.61
CA THR A 165 -7.62 -13.13 10.45
C THR A 165 -7.28 -13.69 9.06
N ALA A 166 -6.03 -13.53 8.60
CA ALA A 166 -5.62 -13.97 7.28
C ALA A 166 -4.21 -14.58 7.30
N THR A 167 -3.99 -15.53 6.39
CA THR A 167 -2.67 -15.91 5.88
C THR A 167 -2.44 -15.24 4.52
N ASP A 168 -1.40 -15.61 3.81
CA ASP A 168 -1.10 -14.99 2.51
C ASP A 168 -2.25 -15.18 1.50
N ARG A 169 -2.90 -16.38 1.48
CA ARG A 169 -3.93 -16.74 0.50
C ARG A 169 -5.25 -17.20 1.10
N VAL A 170 -5.36 -17.21 2.44
CA VAL A 170 -6.56 -17.75 3.11
C VAL A 170 -7.09 -16.75 4.13
N GLY A 171 -8.35 -16.37 3.96
CA GLY A 171 -9.13 -15.69 4.98
C GLY A 171 -9.71 -16.70 5.98
N VAL A 172 -9.59 -16.40 7.28
CA VAL A 172 -10.16 -17.23 8.34
C VAL A 172 -11.12 -16.39 9.16
N GLN A 173 -12.37 -16.81 9.21
CA GLN A 173 -13.45 -16.14 9.92
C GLN A 173 -13.98 -17.05 11.02
N ARG A 174 -14.23 -16.50 12.20
CA ARG A 174 -14.90 -17.17 13.31
C ARG A 174 -16.15 -16.42 13.70
N TYR A 175 -17.28 -17.11 13.75
CA TYR A 175 -18.57 -16.57 14.18
C TYR A 175 -18.96 -17.24 15.49
N THR A 176 -18.98 -16.48 16.59
CA THR A 176 -19.34 -16.96 17.93
C THR A 176 -20.70 -16.42 18.30
N PHE A 177 -21.65 -17.29 18.53
CA PHE A 177 -23.02 -16.96 18.92
C PHE A 177 -23.06 -16.66 20.42
N GLN A 178 -23.50 -15.46 20.79
CA GLN A 178 -23.53 -15.02 22.20
C GLN A 178 -24.84 -15.37 22.92
N GLN A 179 -25.82 -15.91 22.21
CA GLN A 179 -27.09 -16.40 22.72
C GLN A 179 -27.53 -17.66 21.97
N ASP A 180 -28.42 -18.43 22.57
CA ASP A 180 -29.09 -19.58 21.91
C ASP A 180 -29.91 -19.05 20.73
N ALA A 181 -29.94 -19.83 19.64
CA ALA A 181 -30.82 -19.60 18.50
C ALA A 181 -31.35 -20.93 17.95
N ASP A 182 -32.65 -20.99 17.67
CA ASP A 182 -33.24 -22.15 17.03
C ASP A 182 -32.68 -22.39 15.62
N THR A 183 -32.37 -21.28 14.92
CA THR A 183 -31.77 -21.33 13.59
C THR A 183 -30.80 -20.17 13.41
N ALA A 184 -29.57 -20.46 12.99
CA ALA A 184 -28.63 -19.51 12.45
C ALA A 184 -28.45 -19.75 10.95
N CYS A 185 -28.02 -18.71 10.21
CA CYS A 185 -27.76 -18.82 8.80
C CYS A 185 -26.46 -18.08 8.47
N ILE A 186 -25.58 -18.70 7.71
CA ILE A 186 -24.41 -18.05 7.09
C ILE A 186 -24.71 -17.88 5.60
N ILE A 187 -24.69 -16.65 5.14
CA ILE A 187 -24.97 -16.28 3.75
C ILE A 187 -23.66 -16.11 3.03
N LEU A 188 -23.43 -16.84 1.96
CA LEU A 188 -22.40 -16.59 0.96
C LEU A 188 -23.05 -15.82 -0.20
N ASN A 189 -22.66 -14.58 -0.39
CA ASN A 189 -23.16 -13.74 -1.47
C ASN A 189 -22.10 -13.56 -2.55
N LEU A 190 -22.21 -14.30 -3.65
CA LEU A 190 -21.36 -14.17 -4.84
C LEU A 190 -21.97 -13.22 -5.90
N ASP A 191 -23.12 -12.62 -5.60
CA ASP A 191 -23.78 -11.63 -6.44
C ASP A 191 -23.59 -10.18 -5.92
N LYS A 192 -22.83 -10.02 -4.82
CA LYS A 192 -22.53 -8.71 -4.24
C LYS A 192 -21.82 -7.83 -5.26
N ALA A 193 -22.29 -6.60 -5.37
CA ALA A 193 -21.68 -5.57 -6.18
C ALA A 193 -21.69 -4.26 -5.39
N MET A 194 -20.59 -3.53 -5.39
CA MET A 194 -20.44 -2.22 -4.75
C MET A 194 -19.58 -1.31 -5.62
N ASN A 195 -19.90 -0.04 -5.64
CA ASN A 195 -19.17 0.97 -6.42
C ASN A 195 -19.10 0.60 -7.92
N TRP A 196 -17.93 0.41 -8.48
CA TRP A 196 -17.76 0.07 -9.91
C TRP A 196 -17.76 -1.43 -10.17
N ASP A 197 -17.60 -2.23 -9.11
CA ASP A 197 -17.62 -3.69 -9.21
C ASP A 197 -19.02 -4.22 -9.55
N ARG A 198 -19.08 -5.19 -10.45
CA ARG A 198 -20.29 -5.93 -10.80
C ARG A 198 -19.98 -7.38 -11.11
N THR A 199 -20.75 -8.27 -10.56
CA THR A 199 -20.64 -9.69 -10.87
C THR A 199 -21.10 -9.94 -12.32
N LEU A 200 -20.25 -10.57 -13.12
CA LEU A 200 -20.58 -11.08 -14.45
C LEU A 200 -21.17 -12.48 -14.39
N SER A 201 -20.51 -13.36 -13.65
CA SER A 201 -20.94 -14.75 -13.47
C SER A 201 -20.34 -15.28 -12.17
N SER A 202 -21.11 -16.05 -11.43
CA SER A 202 -20.60 -16.79 -10.27
C SER A 202 -21.26 -18.15 -10.16
N ASP A 203 -20.53 -19.10 -9.57
CA ASP A 203 -21.07 -20.41 -9.25
C ASP A 203 -20.42 -20.98 -7.99
N VAL A 204 -21.13 -21.86 -7.29
CA VAL A 204 -20.63 -22.58 -6.13
C VAL A 204 -21.19 -23.99 -6.09
N ARG A 205 -20.30 -24.95 -5.90
CA ARG A 205 -20.60 -26.35 -5.71
C ARG A 205 -20.47 -26.71 -4.23
N THR A 206 -21.46 -27.41 -3.71
CA THR A 206 -21.41 -28.02 -2.39
C THR A 206 -20.74 -29.38 -2.52
N ILE A 207 -19.44 -29.47 -2.19
CA ILE A 207 -18.68 -30.72 -2.22
C ILE A 207 -19.14 -31.63 -1.07
N THR A 208 -19.26 -31.01 0.11
CA THR A 208 -19.95 -31.59 1.30
C THR A 208 -20.65 -30.45 2.04
N PRO A 209 -21.55 -30.70 3.01
CA PRO A 209 -22.17 -29.64 3.82
C PRO A 209 -21.19 -28.77 4.61
N ALA A 210 -19.90 -29.14 4.64
CA ALA A 210 -18.79 -28.38 5.26
C ALA A 210 -17.69 -27.96 4.26
N HIS A 211 -17.92 -28.17 2.95
CA HIS A 211 -16.91 -27.83 1.94
C HIS A 211 -17.56 -27.27 0.67
N LEU A 212 -17.32 -26.01 0.40
CA LEU A 212 -17.78 -25.29 -0.78
C LEU A 212 -16.60 -25.03 -1.71
N SER A 213 -16.84 -24.98 -3.02
CA SER A 213 -15.85 -24.58 -4.02
C SER A 213 -16.55 -23.91 -5.19
N GLY A 214 -15.96 -22.85 -5.75
CA GLY A 214 -16.59 -22.09 -6.80
C GLY A 214 -15.76 -20.94 -7.31
N TYR A 215 -16.44 -20.01 -7.96
CA TYR A 215 -15.82 -18.82 -8.54
C TYR A 215 -16.76 -17.60 -8.53
N ARG A 216 -16.15 -16.42 -8.63
CA ARG A 216 -16.81 -15.17 -8.96
C ARG A 216 -15.99 -14.47 -10.05
N PHE A 217 -16.62 -14.20 -11.18
CA PHE A 217 -16.08 -13.38 -12.26
C PHE A 217 -16.78 -12.04 -12.25
N SER A 218 -16.02 -10.98 -12.32
CA SER A 218 -16.53 -9.63 -12.21
C SER A 218 -15.86 -8.67 -13.22
N ASP A 219 -16.50 -7.54 -13.38
CA ASP A 219 -16.02 -6.38 -14.11
C ASP A 219 -16.19 -5.18 -13.20
N GLY A 220 -15.22 -4.33 -13.19
CA GLY A 220 -15.27 -3.08 -12.46
C GLY A 220 -14.34 -2.07 -13.11
N TRP A 221 -13.51 -1.48 -12.31
CA TRP A 221 -12.38 -0.70 -12.76
C TRP A 221 -11.41 -1.57 -13.56
N ALA A 222 -10.98 -2.72 -13.03
CA ALA A 222 -10.32 -3.73 -13.85
C ALA A 222 -11.34 -4.62 -14.56
N ARG A 223 -11.02 -5.02 -15.79
CA ARG A 223 -11.89 -5.83 -16.64
C ARG A 223 -11.59 -7.30 -16.51
N GLY A 224 -12.66 -8.12 -16.58
CA GLY A 224 -12.55 -9.59 -16.66
C GLY A 224 -11.82 -10.20 -15.47
N GLN A 225 -12.13 -9.79 -14.26
CA GLN A 225 -11.53 -10.32 -13.05
C GLN A 225 -12.05 -11.74 -12.80
N GLU A 226 -11.12 -12.65 -12.46
CA GLU A 226 -11.43 -14.05 -12.18
C GLU A 226 -10.93 -14.43 -10.79
N VAL A 227 -11.85 -14.75 -9.89
CA VAL A 227 -11.53 -15.20 -8.53
C VAL A 227 -12.18 -16.55 -8.31
N TYR A 228 -11.36 -17.57 -8.12
CA TYR A 228 -11.76 -18.91 -7.68
C TYR A 228 -11.55 -19.03 -6.18
N PHE A 229 -12.39 -19.83 -5.53
CA PHE A 229 -12.28 -20.04 -4.09
C PHE A 229 -12.63 -21.48 -3.69
N THR A 230 -12.15 -21.84 -2.50
CA THR A 230 -12.63 -23.00 -1.76
C THR A 230 -12.77 -22.64 -0.29
N THR A 231 -13.85 -23.08 0.34
CA THR A 231 -14.15 -22.82 1.75
C THR A 231 -14.36 -24.12 2.51
N LYS A 232 -13.63 -24.34 3.60
CA LYS A 232 -13.89 -25.40 4.57
C LYS A 232 -14.47 -24.80 5.85
N ILE A 233 -15.53 -25.43 6.38
CA ILE A 233 -16.33 -24.98 7.51
C ILE A 233 -16.18 -25.98 8.65
N SER A 234 -16.03 -25.50 9.88
CA SER A 234 -15.77 -26.35 11.07
C SER A 234 -16.97 -27.20 11.49
N ARG A 235 -18.19 -26.75 11.18
CA ARG A 235 -19.44 -27.45 11.42
C ARG A 235 -20.18 -27.64 10.09
N PRO A 236 -20.61 -28.88 9.71
CA PRO A 236 -21.47 -29.09 8.53
C PRO A 236 -22.78 -28.30 8.67
N ALA A 237 -23.25 -27.70 7.59
CA ALA A 237 -24.58 -27.10 7.55
C ALA A 237 -25.66 -28.17 7.62
N ASP A 238 -26.70 -27.91 8.40
CA ASP A 238 -27.86 -28.82 8.51
C ASP A 238 -28.76 -28.79 7.26
N ARG A 239 -28.80 -27.62 6.59
CA ARG A 239 -29.55 -27.41 5.34
C ARG A 239 -28.81 -26.35 4.49
N ILE A 240 -28.86 -26.47 3.18
CA ILE A 240 -28.30 -25.55 2.23
C ILE A 240 -29.36 -25.15 1.21
N GLU A 241 -29.52 -23.83 0.99
CA GLU A 241 -30.39 -23.30 -0.03
C GLU A 241 -29.56 -22.46 -1.00
N ARG A 242 -29.85 -22.58 -2.30
CA ARG A 242 -29.24 -21.83 -3.37
C ARG A 242 -30.28 -20.95 -4.06
N THR A 243 -29.95 -19.67 -4.23
CA THR A 243 -30.68 -18.72 -5.05
C THR A 243 -29.81 -18.34 -6.24
N THR A 244 -30.36 -18.43 -7.44
CA THR A 244 -29.71 -17.94 -8.68
C THR A 244 -30.35 -16.61 -9.04
N VAL A 245 -29.53 -15.59 -9.23
CA VAL A 245 -29.95 -14.24 -9.62
C VAL A 245 -29.66 -14.07 -11.11
N PRO A 246 -30.68 -13.99 -11.97
CA PRO A 246 -30.49 -13.81 -13.41
C PRO A 246 -29.79 -12.51 -13.72
N ARG A 247 -28.91 -12.50 -14.72
CA ARG A 247 -28.24 -11.33 -15.26
C ARG A 247 -28.67 -11.11 -16.72
N GLU A 248 -29.08 -9.89 -17.06
CA GLU A 248 -29.32 -9.53 -18.46
C GLU A 248 -27.98 -9.53 -19.20
N GLY A 249 -27.88 -10.27 -20.28
CA GLY A 249 -26.70 -10.37 -21.13
C GLY A 249 -27.05 -10.68 -22.56
N LYS A 250 -26.46 -9.99 -23.54
CA LYS A 250 -26.51 -10.36 -24.96
C LYS A 250 -25.49 -11.48 -25.19
N GLY A 251 -25.93 -12.71 -25.39
CA GLY A 251 -25.07 -13.84 -25.72
C GLY A 251 -25.56 -15.18 -25.16
N THR A 252 -25.01 -16.29 -25.66
CA THR A 252 -25.46 -17.67 -25.47
C THR A 252 -25.11 -18.31 -24.11
N ALA A 253 -24.37 -17.65 -23.23
CA ALA A 253 -24.14 -18.10 -21.86
C ALA A 253 -25.00 -17.29 -20.89
N ALA A 254 -25.95 -17.93 -20.22
CA ALA A 254 -26.74 -17.31 -19.16
C ALA A 254 -25.81 -16.88 -18.03
N LYS A 255 -25.57 -15.56 -17.92
CA LYS A 255 -24.82 -14.96 -16.82
C LYS A 255 -25.74 -14.92 -15.60
N HIS A 256 -25.26 -15.36 -14.47
CA HIS A 256 -26.02 -15.33 -13.22
C HIS A 256 -25.10 -15.12 -12.02
N GLY A 257 -25.65 -14.50 -11.00
CA GLY A 257 -25.09 -14.46 -9.67
C GLY A 257 -25.64 -15.58 -8.79
N VAL A 258 -24.92 -15.97 -7.76
CA VAL A 258 -25.36 -17.02 -6.81
C VAL A 258 -25.30 -16.48 -5.39
N ILE A 259 -26.37 -16.77 -4.64
CA ILE A 259 -26.42 -16.59 -3.19
C ILE A 259 -26.69 -17.96 -2.57
N LEU A 260 -25.83 -18.36 -1.65
CA LEU A 260 -25.97 -19.63 -0.90
C LEU A 260 -26.28 -19.32 0.56
N ARG A 261 -27.26 -20.02 1.15
CA ARG A 261 -27.62 -19.93 2.55
C ARG A 261 -27.36 -21.28 3.24
N LEU A 262 -26.54 -21.23 4.27
CA LEU A 262 -26.11 -22.36 5.08
C LEU A 262 -26.83 -22.29 6.43
N TYR A 263 -27.79 -23.15 6.70
CA TYR A 263 -28.59 -23.15 7.93
C TYR A 263 -28.00 -24.09 8.97
N TYR A 264 -28.03 -23.64 10.21
CA TYR A 264 -27.55 -24.37 11.39
C TYR A 264 -28.63 -24.32 12.45
N TYR A 265 -29.10 -25.49 12.86
CA TYR A 265 -30.17 -25.61 13.84
C TYR A 265 -29.65 -25.76 15.26
N LYS A 266 -30.43 -25.24 16.23
CA LYS A 266 -30.17 -25.35 17.67
C LYS A 266 -28.76 -24.95 18.07
N VAL A 267 -28.35 -23.77 17.58
CA VAL A 267 -27.06 -23.19 17.94
C VAL A 267 -27.11 -22.71 19.39
N ARG A 268 -26.05 -22.98 20.15
CA ARG A 268 -25.95 -22.62 21.57
C ARG A 268 -25.09 -21.40 21.80
N ALA A 269 -25.38 -20.65 22.89
CA ALA A 269 -24.50 -19.57 23.36
C ALA A 269 -23.10 -20.11 23.62
N GLY A 270 -22.10 -19.38 23.10
CA GLY A 270 -20.69 -19.78 23.14
C GLY A 270 -20.24 -20.70 22.01
N GLU A 271 -21.15 -21.24 21.21
CA GLU A 271 -20.79 -22.04 20.03
C GLU A 271 -20.16 -21.18 18.95
N SER A 272 -19.12 -21.71 18.28
CA SER A 272 -18.42 -21.01 17.20
C SER A 272 -18.37 -21.84 15.93
N ILE A 273 -18.57 -21.17 14.79
CA ILE A 273 -18.37 -21.75 13.45
C ILE A 273 -17.21 -21.00 12.81
N THR A 274 -16.20 -21.77 12.36
CA THR A 274 -15.01 -21.23 11.68
C THR A 274 -15.06 -21.57 10.19
N LEU A 275 -14.85 -20.54 9.35
CA LEU A 275 -14.71 -20.65 7.91
C LEU A 275 -13.26 -20.36 7.52
N ARG A 276 -12.72 -21.16 6.61
CA ARG A 276 -11.39 -20.96 6.01
C ARG A 276 -11.57 -20.93 4.51
N THR A 277 -11.40 -19.78 3.92
CA THR A 277 -11.62 -19.52 2.50
C THR A 277 -10.31 -19.15 1.83
N ALA A 278 -9.83 -20.01 0.95
CA ALA A 278 -8.68 -19.72 0.10
C ALA A 278 -9.11 -19.18 -1.25
N LEU A 279 -8.31 -18.27 -1.78
CA LEU A 279 -8.49 -17.69 -3.11
C LEU A 279 -7.45 -18.24 -4.10
N SER A 280 -7.75 -18.14 -5.39
CA SER A 280 -6.84 -18.38 -6.52
C SER A 280 -7.30 -17.55 -7.73
N GLY A 281 -6.35 -16.96 -8.47
CA GLY A 281 -6.61 -16.36 -9.78
C GLY A 281 -6.61 -17.35 -10.93
N VAL A 282 -6.48 -18.69 -10.66
CA VAL A 282 -6.25 -19.71 -11.67
C VAL A 282 -7.38 -20.76 -11.71
N SER A 283 -7.73 -21.35 -10.54
CA SER A 283 -8.70 -22.42 -10.49
C SER A 283 -9.16 -22.75 -9.06
N GLU A 284 -10.30 -23.44 -8.95
CA GLU A 284 -10.76 -24.02 -7.68
C GLU A 284 -9.74 -25.03 -7.09
N ALA A 285 -9.04 -25.78 -7.95
CA ALA A 285 -7.98 -26.71 -7.53
C ALA A 285 -6.76 -25.95 -6.96
N GLY A 286 -6.40 -24.79 -7.54
CA GLY A 286 -5.40 -23.88 -7.01
C GLY A 286 -5.78 -23.36 -5.62
N ALA A 287 -7.03 -22.89 -5.46
CA ALA A 287 -7.55 -22.47 -4.17
C ALA A 287 -7.50 -23.58 -3.11
N LEU A 288 -7.80 -24.83 -3.49
CA LEU A 288 -7.70 -25.97 -2.58
C LEU A 288 -6.25 -26.29 -2.17
N LYS A 289 -5.28 -26.16 -3.08
CA LYS A 289 -3.85 -26.28 -2.75
C LYS A 289 -3.43 -25.22 -1.76
N ASN A 290 -3.81 -23.96 -1.99
CA ASN A 290 -3.56 -22.82 -1.10
C ASN A 290 -4.11 -23.08 0.30
N LEU A 291 -5.39 -23.51 0.39
CA LEU A 291 -6.04 -23.83 1.65
C LEU A 291 -5.31 -24.93 2.44
N ASN A 292 -4.97 -26.03 1.78
CA ASN A 292 -4.31 -27.16 2.43
C ASN A 292 -2.89 -26.82 2.90
N ALA A 293 -2.18 -25.95 2.18
CA ALA A 293 -0.84 -25.51 2.55
C ALA A 293 -0.84 -24.54 3.72
N GLU A 294 -1.77 -23.58 3.75
CA GLU A 294 -1.72 -22.46 4.69
C GLU A 294 -2.68 -22.59 5.86
N ALA A 295 -3.84 -23.25 5.66
CA ALA A 295 -4.91 -23.31 6.65
C ALA A 295 -5.55 -24.70 6.78
N ALA A 296 -4.74 -25.73 7.09
CA ALA A 296 -5.20 -27.12 7.23
C ALA A 296 -6.09 -27.37 8.46
N HIS A 297 -6.01 -26.54 9.51
CA HIS A 297 -6.69 -26.77 10.80
C HIS A 297 -7.83 -25.81 11.05
N ASN A 298 -8.80 -26.18 11.93
CA ASN A 298 -9.92 -25.30 12.30
C ASN A 298 -9.60 -24.34 13.46
N ASP A 299 -8.39 -24.36 14.00
CA ASP A 299 -7.96 -23.54 15.14
C ASP A 299 -7.72 -22.08 14.71
N PHE A 300 -8.72 -21.23 14.90
CA PHE A 300 -8.67 -19.80 14.60
C PHE A 300 -7.58 -19.08 15.38
N ASP A 301 -7.43 -19.38 16.67
CA ASP A 301 -6.49 -18.66 17.54
C ASP A 301 -5.04 -18.90 17.13
N ARG A 302 -4.75 -20.07 16.59
CA ARG A 302 -3.42 -20.37 16.01
C ARG A 302 -3.11 -19.47 14.79
N TYR A 303 -4.08 -19.23 13.91
CA TYR A 303 -3.88 -18.34 12.77
C TYR A 303 -3.71 -16.88 13.22
N ARG A 304 -4.54 -16.42 14.16
CA ARG A 304 -4.42 -15.10 14.77
C ARG A 304 -3.04 -14.90 15.40
N GLN A 305 -2.57 -15.86 16.23
CA GLN A 305 -1.25 -15.79 16.85
C GLN A 305 -0.12 -15.72 15.81
N ARG A 306 -0.24 -16.50 14.72
CA ARG A 306 0.73 -16.48 13.62
C ARG A 306 0.73 -15.15 12.88
N ALA A 307 -0.44 -14.56 12.61
CA ALA A 307 -0.56 -13.23 12.00
C ALA A 307 0.06 -12.15 12.88
N VAL A 308 -0.23 -12.14 14.19
CA VAL A 308 0.37 -11.20 15.16
C VAL A 308 1.91 -11.34 15.21
N ALA A 309 2.42 -12.56 15.19
CA ALA A 309 3.87 -12.82 15.20
C ALA A 309 4.52 -12.33 13.90
N LEU A 310 3.93 -12.62 12.74
CA LEU A 310 4.42 -12.21 11.43
C LEU A 310 4.46 -10.67 11.30
N TRP A 311 3.37 -10.00 11.66
CA TRP A 311 3.32 -8.54 11.64
C TRP A 311 4.28 -7.92 12.66
N SER A 312 4.37 -8.47 13.86
CA SER A 312 5.33 -7.97 14.87
C SER A 312 6.79 -8.12 14.40
N GLN A 313 7.11 -9.17 13.67
CA GLN A 313 8.42 -9.35 13.04
C GLN A 313 8.66 -8.30 11.95
N ARG A 314 7.71 -8.08 11.05
CA ARG A 314 7.81 -7.10 9.95
C ARG A 314 7.96 -5.67 10.47
N LEU A 315 7.07 -5.26 11.37
CA LEU A 315 7.11 -3.94 11.99
C LEU A 315 8.36 -3.74 12.84
N GLY A 316 8.86 -4.81 13.44
CA GLY A 316 10.07 -4.83 14.28
C GLY A 316 11.38 -4.59 13.53
N GLN A 317 11.36 -4.49 12.19
CA GLN A 317 12.52 -4.02 11.41
C GLN A 317 12.87 -2.57 11.76
N ILE A 318 11.87 -1.75 12.14
CA ILE A 318 12.08 -0.40 12.63
C ILE A 318 11.60 -0.33 14.08
N ARG A 319 12.46 0.11 14.98
CA ARG A 319 12.13 0.29 16.39
C ARG A 319 12.33 1.74 16.79
N LEU A 320 11.32 2.29 17.42
CA LEU A 320 11.37 3.62 18.02
C LEU A 320 11.83 3.54 19.47
N SER A 321 12.39 4.64 19.98
CA SER A 321 12.75 4.78 21.40
C SER A 321 11.51 4.60 22.31
N SER A 322 11.74 4.09 23.50
CA SER A 322 10.69 3.75 24.46
C SER A 322 9.96 4.97 25.06
N ASP A 323 10.55 6.15 24.94
CA ASP A 323 9.99 7.45 25.37
C ASP A 323 9.15 8.13 24.28
N THR A 324 9.05 7.51 23.09
CA THR A 324 8.14 8.00 22.04
C THR A 324 6.68 7.91 22.51
N PRO A 325 5.88 9.00 22.42
CA PRO A 325 4.48 9.00 22.79
C PRO A 325 3.68 7.89 22.10
N ASP A 326 2.73 7.28 22.82
CA ASP A 326 1.92 6.17 22.30
C ASP A 326 1.15 6.54 21.01
N SER A 327 0.61 7.76 20.91
CA SER A 327 -0.06 8.25 19.70
C SER A 327 0.87 8.25 18.49
N LEU A 328 2.11 8.75 18.64
CA LEU A 328 3.11 8.75 17.57
C LEU A 328 3.56 7.34 17.21
N GLN A 329 3.71 6.44 18.21
CA GLN A 329 4.01 5.03 17.94
C GLN A 329 2.87 4.38 17.14
N THR A 330 1.62 4.63 17.53
CA THR A 330 0.43 4.10 16.82
C THR A 330 0.38 4.61 15.39
N THR A 331 0.55 5.91 15.16
CA THR A 331 0.57 6.49 13.80
C THR A 331 1.72 5.90 12.97
N PHE A 332 2.94 5.84 13.52
CA PHE A 332 4.10 5.30 12.80
C PHE A 332 3.96 3.83 12.43
N TYR A 333 3.58 2.97 13.40
CA TYR A 333 3.44 1.54 13.10
C TYR A 333 2.22 1.24 12.22
N THR A 334 1.18 2.09 12.25
CA THR A 334 0.07 1.98 11.30
C THR A 334 0.50 2.39 9.90
N ALA A 335 1.28 3.46 9.75
CA ALA A 335 1.85 3.84 8.46
C ALA A 335 2.78 2.73 7.93
N LEU A 336 3.68 2.20 8.77
CA LEU A 336 4.56 1.09 8.37
C LEU A 336 3.79 -0.20 8.01
N TYR A 337 2.62 -0.44 8.63
CA TYR A 337 1.69 -1.50 8.26
C TYR A 337 1.06 -1.22 6.89
N ARG A 338 0.46 -0.01 6.68
CA ARG A 338 -0.19 0.37 5.42
C ARG A 338 0.77 0.26 4.23
N ALA A 339 2.00 0.71 4.40
CA ALA A 339 3.05 0.58 3.38
C ALA A 339 3.43 -0.88 3.05
N GLN A 340 2.86 -1.90 3.72
CA GLN A 340 3.18 -3.30 3.50
C GLN A 340 1.95 -4.18 3.20
N ILE A 341 0.86 -3.60 2.72
CA ILE A 341 -0.33 -4.36 2.30
C ILE A 341 -0.57 -4.34 0.79
N CYS A 342 0.05 -3.44 0.07
CA CYS A 342 0.13 -3.41 -1.41
C CYS A 342 1.60 -3.29 -1.84
N PRO A 343 1.96 -3.83 -3.02
CA PRO A 343 1.20 -4.65 -3.97
C PRO A 343 0.72 -5.97 -3.36
N THR A 344 -0.28 -6.62 -3.96
CA THR A 344 -0.86 -7.85 -3.42
C THR A 344 -0.36 -9.11 -4.13
N LEU A 345 -0.12 -10.16 -3.36
CA LEU A 345 0.21 -11.48 -3.88
C LEU A 345 -0.89 -11.96 -4.84
N TYR A 346 -0.50 -12.49 -5.99
CA TYR A 346 -1.44 -12.94 -7.01
C TYR A 346 -1.25 -14.40 -7.44
N SER A 347 -0.06 -14.97 -7.26
CA SER A 347 0.19 -16.39 -7.58
C SER A 347 -0.26 -17.35 -6.49
N ASP A 348 -0.68 -18.54 -6.90
CA ASP A 348 -0.91 -19.69 -6.03
C ASP A 348 0.37 -20.18 -5.37
N ILE A 349 0.25 -21.07 -4.38
CA ILE A 349 1.40 -21.60 -3.62
C ILE A 349 2.39 -22.38 -4.49
N ASP A 350 1.94 -22.93 -5.60
CA ASP A 350 2.80 -23.61 -6.57
C ASP A 350 3.41 -22.67 -7.64
N GLY A 351 3.17 -21.35 -7.52
CA GLY A 351 3.67 -20.33 -8.41
C GLY A 351 2.82 -20.11 -9.67
N SER A 352 1.67 -20.76 -9.79
CA SER A 352 0.74 -20.56 -10.91
C SER A 352 0.00 -19.22 -10.77
N TYR A 353 -0.20 -18.50 -11.89
CA TYR A 353 -0.98 -17.26 -11.95
C TYR A 353 -1.57 -17.05 -13.36
N LEU A 354 -2.63 -16.26 -13.46
CA LEU A 354 -3.22 -15.85 -14.73
C LEU A 354 -2.45 -14.63 -15.26
N GLY A 355 -1.85 -14.74 -16.44
CA GLY A 355 -1.10 -13.65 -17.07
C GLY A 355 -1.99 -12.63 -17.76
N ALA A 356 -1.41 -11.48 -18.13
CA ALA A 356 -2.11 -10.44 -18.90
C ALA A 356 -2.57 -10.92 -20.28
N ASP A 357 -1.95 -11.95 -20.85
CA ASP A 357 -2.34 -12.64 -22.07
C ASP A 357 -3.50 -13.64 -21.88
N ARG A 358 -4.09 -13.65 -20.66
CA ARG A 358 -5.20 -14.56 -20.25
C ARG A 358 -4.82 -16.03 -20.29
N LYS A 359 -3.52 -16.37 -20.18
CA LYS A 359 -3.03 -17.74 -20.05
C LYS A 359 -2.50 -17.98 -18.65
N VAL A 360 -2.56 -19.24 -18.22
CA VAL A 360 -1.95 -19.64 -16.97
C VAL A 360 -0.45 -19.79 -17.15
N HIS A 361 0.30 -19.06 -16.34
CA HIS A 361 1.75 -19.11 -16.24
C HIS A 361 2.17 -19.71 -14.91
N GLN A 362 3.43 -20.08 -14.82
CA GLN A 362 4.05 -20.57 -13.59
C GLN A 362 5.44 -19.97 -13.41
N ARG A 363 5.74 -19.51 -12.21
CA ARG A 363 7.02 -18.93 -11.84
C ARG A 363 7.55 -19.58 -10.55
N LYS A 364 8.88 -19.64 -10.40
CA LYS A 364 9.51 -20.14 -9.16
C LYS A 364 9.37 -19.19 -7.96
N GLY A 365 9.15 -17.90 -8.22
CA GLY A 365 8.91 -16.86 -7.21
C GLY A 365 7.43 -16.53 -7.07
N ALA A 366 7.12 -15.64 -6.15
CA ALA A 366 5.78 -15.08 -6.04
C ALA A 366 5.53 -14.03 -7.14
N THR A 367 4.30 -14.00 -7.68
CA THR A 367 3.84 -12.97 -8.60
C THR A 367 2.88 -12.05 -7.85
N TYR A 368 3.06 -10.75 -8.05
CA TYR A 368 2.28 -9.71 -7.42
C TYR A 368 1.51 -8.89 -8.45
N SER A 369 0.45 -8.22 -7.98
CA SER A 369 -0.41 -7.34 -8.76
C SER A 369 -0.87 -6.16 -7.90
N THR A 370 -1.77 -5.32 -8.43
CA THR A 370 -2.28 -4.14 -7.72
C THR A 370 -1.17 -3.12 -7.48
N PHE A 371 -0.56 -2.69 -8.58
CA PHE A 371 0.53 -1.71 -8.57
C PHE A 371 0.01 -0.31 -8.93
N SER A 372 -0.07 0.57 -7.95
CA SER A 372 -0.38 2.00 -8.09
C SER A 372 0.90 2.79 -8.39
N LEU A 373 1.42 2.65 -9.63
CA LEU A 373 2.80 3.04 -9.93
C LEU A 373 3.03 4.55 -9.97
N TRP A 374 2.03 5.33 -10.40
CA TRP A 374 2.09 6.81 -10.38
C TRP A 374 2.36 7.35 -8.97
N ASP A 375 1.84 6.67 -7.95
CA ASP A 375 1.99 7.02 -6.55
C ASP A 375 3.26 6.40 -5.97
N THR A 376 3.37 5.08 -6.04
CA THR A 376 4.28 4.27 -5.22
C THR A 376 5.74 4.31 -5.67
N TYR A 377 6.07 4.76 -6.90
CA TYR A 377 7.45 4.90 -7.33
C TYR A 377 8.22 5.92 -6.48
N ARG A 378 7.51 6.89 -5.87
CA ARG A 378 8.08 8.06 -5.19
C ARG A 378 8.72 7.70 -3.85
N ALA A 379 8.02 6.91 -3.00
CA ALA A 379 8.54 6.51 -1.69
C ALA A 379 8.29 5.04 -1.35
N ALA A 380 7.16 4.43 -1.72
CA ALA A 380 6.86 3.06 -1.33
C ALA A 380 7.87 2.05 -1.90
N HIS A 381 8.19 2.09 -3.19
CA HIS A 381 9.20 1.23 -3.79
C HIS A 381 10.61 1.49 -3.25
N PRO A 382 11.09 2.74 -3.07
CA PRO A 382 12.32 3.02 -2.33
C PRO A 382 12.35 2.46 -0.91
N LEU A 383 11.21 2.46 -0.19
CA LEU A 383 11.10 1.85 1.13
C LEU A 383 11.26 0.32 1.06
N TYR A 384 10.67 -0.33 0.05
CA TYR A 384 10.85 -1.77 -0.17
C TYR A 384 12.29 -2.10 -0.55
N SER A 385 12.94 -1.26 -1.37
CA SER A 385 14.36 -1.38 -1.71
C SER A 385 15.25 -1.34 -0.47
N LEU A 386 14.94 -0.48 0.50
CA LEU A 386 15.68 -0.35 1.74
C LEU A 386 15.41 -1.50 2.73
N LEU A 387 14.13 -1.85 2.95
CA LEU A 387 13.73 -2.78 4.00
C LEU A 387 13.59 -4.23 3.52
N GLN A 388 13.20 -4.45 2.26
CA GLN A 388 12.74 -5.74 1.76
C GLN A 388 13.18 -6.00 0.29
N PRO A 389 14.48 -5.94 -0.03
CA PRO A 389 14.98 -6.02 -1.40
C PRO A 389 14.61 -7.32 -2.12
N LYS A 390 14.38 -8.42 -1.40
CA LYS A 390 13.91 -9.68 -2.00
C LYS A 390 12.49 -9.55 -2.54
N LEU A 391 11.59 -8.88 -1.80
CA LEU A 391 10.23 -8.59 -2.26
C LEU A 391 10.24 -7.58 -3.42
N GLN A 392 11.05 -6.52 -3.30
CA GLN A 392 11.20 -5.54 -4.38
C GLN A 392 11.65 -6.21 -5.69
N ARG A 393 12.55 -7.19 -5.62
CA ARG A 393 12.92 -7.99 -6.79
C ARG A 393 11.73 -8.77 -7.35
N ASP A 394 10.91 -9.42 -6.50
CA ASP A 394 9.73 -10.16 -6.95
C ASP A 394 8.68 -9.22 -7.59
N PHE A 395 8.55 -7.98 -7.08
CA PHE A 395 7.70 -6.95 -7.68
C PHE A 395 8.20 -6.55 -9.07
N VAL A 396 9.50 -6.26 -9.20
CA VAL A 396 10.12 -5.93 -10.49
C VAL A 396 9.95 -7.07 -11.51
N GLU A 397 10.19 -8.31 -11.11
CA GLU A 397 9.99 -9.47 -11.99
C GLU A 397 8.49 -9.61 -12.38
N SER A 398 7.55 -9.30 -11.49
CA SER A 398 6.10 -9.32 -11.79
C SER A 398 5.73 -8.27 -12.83
N LEU A 399 6.30 -7.05 -12.75
CA LEU A 399 6.10 -6.00 -13.75
C LEU A 399 6.67 -6.37 -15.11
N ILE A 400 7.86 -6.98 -15.15
CA ILE A 400 8.52 -7.43 -16.39
C ILE A 400 7.71 -8.56 -17.03
N ASP A 401 7.26 -9.55 -16.24
CA ASP A 401 6.44 -10.66 -16.73
C ASP A 401 5.10 -10.14 -17.29
N PHE A 402 4.45 -9.20 -16.56
CA PHE A 402 3.24 -8.55 -17.05
C PHE A 402 3.48 -7.84 -18.39
N GLY A 403 4.54 -7.05 -18.51
CA GLY A 403 4.87 -6.34 -19.73
C GLY A 403 5.11 -7.29 -20.92
N ALA A 404 5.78 -8.40 -20.70
CA ALA A 404 6.00 -9.43 -21.72
C ALA A 404 4.68 -10.08 -22.20
N GLN A 405 3.71 -10.23 -21.31
CA GLN A 405 2.39 -10.80 -21.56
C GLN A 405 1.38 -9.76 -22.09
N ASN A 406 1.62 -8.47 -21.85
CA ASN A 406 0.78 -7.34 -22.27
C ASN A 406 1.25 -6.72 -23.59
N GLY A 407 1.51 -7.55 -24.59
CA GLY A 407 1.92 -7.08 -25.92
C GLY A 407 3.28 -6.39 -25.97
N GLY A 408 4.15 -6.59 -24.98
CA GLY A 408 5.47 -5.98 -24.90
C GLY A 408 5.47 -4.57 -24.29
N HIS A 409 4.46 -4.21 -23.50
CA HIS A 409 4.35 -2.92 -22.83
C HIS A 409 4.16 -3.11 -21.32
N LEU A 410 5.01 -2.48 -20.53
CA LEU A 410 4.92 -2.47 -19.07
C LEU A 410 3.62 -1.84 -18.60
N PRO A 411 3.09 -2.21 -17.43
CA PRO A 411 1.83 -1.66 -16.94
C PRO A 411 1.96 -0.21 -16.46
N VAL A 412 0.86 0.52 -16.58
CA VAL A 412 0.63 1.81 -15.92
C VAL A 412 0.01 1.59 -14.55
N TRP A 413 -1.07 0.81 -14.49
CA TRP A 413 -1.74 0.42 -13.24
C TRP A 413 -2.42 -0.94 -13.43
N ASN A 414 -1.76 -2.01 -13.10
CA ASN A 414 -2.34 -3.34 -13.28
C ASN A 414 -3.06 -3.84 -12.04
N MET A 415 -4.22 -4.44 -12.24
CA MET A 415 -4.97 -5.15 -11.21
C MET A 415 -5.32 -6.55 -11.69
N TYR A 416 -4.85 -7.57 -10.97
CA TYR A 416 -4.86 -8.98 -11.37
C TYR A 416 -4.20 -9.16 -12.75
N ALA A 417 -4.89 -9.78 -13.71
CA ALA A 417 -4.40 -9.97 -15.07
C ALA A 417 -4.74 -8.81 -16.03
N SER A 418 -5.22 -7.67 -15.53
CA SER A 418 -5.71 -6.58 -16.37
C SER A 418 -4.91 -5.31 -16.19
N GLU A 419 -4.60 -4.64 -17.32
CA GLU A 419 -4.17 -3.24 -17.32
C GLU A 419 -5.41 -2.35 -17.20
N THR A 420 -5.38 -1.38 -16.30
CA THR A 420 -6.48 -0.44 -16.11
C THR A 420 -6.25 0.88 -16.84
N ASP A 421 -5.00 1.14 -17.24
CA ASP A 421 -4.57 2.44 -17.81
C ASP A 421 -4.91 3.66 -16.93
N MET A 422 -5.12 3.43 -15.62
CA MET A 422 -5.43 4.50 -14.69
C MET A 422 -4.16 5.31 -14.37
N MET A 423 -4.31 6.62 -14.25
CA MET A 423 -3.24 7.59 -14.05
C MET A 423 -2.31 7.73 -15.27
N ILE A 424 -1.30 8.57 -15.15
CA ILE A 424 -0.38 8.92 -16.23
C ILE A 424 1.01 8.31 -16.03
N GLY A 425 1.91 8.55 -16.99
CA GLY A 425 3.27 8.04 -16.92
C GLY A 425 3.41 6.57 -17.36
N TYR A 426 4.64 6.09 -17.36
CA TYR A 426 5.00 4.67 -17.47
C TYR A 426 5.96 4.29 -16.34
N HIS A 427 5.51 4.59 -15.12
CA HIS A 427 6.32 4.56 -13.89
C HIS A 427 6.76 3.15 -13.44
N SER A 428 6.34 2.09 -14.13
CA SER A 428 7.01 0.79 -14.03
C SER A 428 8.50 0.91 -14.33
N ILE A 429 8.88 1.82 -15.25
CA ILE A 429 10.26 2.00 -15.70
C ILE A 429 11.18 2.49 -14.59
N PRO A 430 10.90 3.63 -13.91
CA PRO A 430 11.75 4.07 -12.81
C PRO A 430 11.80 3.05 -11.66
N VAL A 431 10.72 2.32 -11.35
CA VAL A 431 10.74 1.26 -10.33
C VAL A 431 11.69 0.13 -10.70
N ILE A 432 11.67 -0.33 -11.95
CA ILE A 432 12.56 -1.38 -12.44
C ILE A 432 14.01 -0.90 -12.48
N VAL A 433 14.24 0.30 -13.01
CA VAL A 433 15.58 0.87 -13.16
C VAL A 433 16.22 1.18 -11.80
N GLU A 434 15.46 1.73 -10.85
CA GLU A 434 15.94 1.91 -9.48
C GLU A 434 16.46 0.60 -8.89
N ALA A 435 15.68 -0.47 -8.96
CA ALA A 435 16.07 -1.77 -8.45
C ALA A 435 17.34 -2.34 -9.15
N VAL A 436 17.52 -2.06 -10.45
CA VAL A 436 18.76 -2.44 -11.16
C VAL A 436 19.94 -1.62 -10.66
N LEU A 437 19.81 -0.30 -10.55
CA LEU A 437 20.88 0.59 -10.11
C LEU A 437 21.32 0.32 -8.66
N ARG A 438 20.38 -0.17 -7.80
CA ARG A 438 20.69 -0.59 -6.42
C ARG A 438 21.21 -2.03 -6.32
N GLY A 439 21.33 -2.76 -7.45
CA GLY A 439 21.78 -4.15 -7.44
C GLY A 439 20.76 -5.14 -6.84
N ILE A 440 19.51 -4.72 -6.65
CA ILE A 440 18.39 -5.53 -6.13
C ILE A 440 17.92 -6.52 -7.18
N TYR A 441 17.84 -6.06 -8.43
CA TYR A 441 17.50 -6.86 -9.58
C TYR A 441 18.64 -6.87 -10.61
N VAL A 442 19.04 -8.06 -11.02
CA VAL A 442 20.04 -8.24 -12.08
C VAL A 442 19.36 -8.89 -13.28
N PRO A 443 19.12 -8.14 -14.38
CA PRO A 443 18.45 -8.69 -15.56
C PRO A 443 19.28 -9.81 -16.21
N LYS A 444 18.63 -10.93 -16.51
CA LYS A 444 19.25 -12.08 -17.20
C LYS A 444 19.66 -11.70 -18.63
N ASP A 445 18.82 -10.94 -19.31
CA ASP A 445 19.07 -10.35 -20.62
C ASP A 445 18.87 -8.83 -20.55
N LYS A 446 19.98 -8.11 -20.45
CA LYS A 446 19.98 -6.65 -20.35
C LYS A 446 19.37 -5.98 -21.58
N ALA A 447 19.67 -6.52 -22.77
CA ALA A 447 19.19 -5.97 -24.03
C ALA A 447 17.68 -6.22 -24.20
N ALA A 448 17.16 -7.38 -23.76
CA ALA A 448 15.73 -7.65 -23.76
C ALA A 448 14.98 -6.69 -22.84
N LEU A 449 15.53 -6.42 -21.64
CA LEU A 449 14.93 -5.43 -20.74
C LEU A 449 14.95 -4.04 -21.37
N LEU A 450 16.06 -3.59 -21.97
CA LEU A 450 16.10 -2.29 -22.65
C LEU A 450 15.04 -2.20 -23.76
N ARG A 451 14.87 -3.28 -24.54
CA ARG A 451 13.80 -3.32 -25.56
C ARG A 451 12.41 -3.16 -24.96
N LEU A 452 12.14 -3.80 -23.81
CA LEU A 452 10.85 -3.69 -23.11
C LEU A 452 10.61 -2.27 -22.57
N LEU A 453 11.62 -1.64 -21.95
CA LEU A 453 11.53 -0.25 -21.49
C LEU A 453 11.22 0.69 -22.66
N ARG A 454 11.96 0.56 -23.75
CA ARG A 454 11.77 1.38 -24.95
C ARG A 454 10.44 1.13 -25.63
N SER A 455 10.01 -0.13 -25.79
CA SER A 455 8.71 -0.44 -26.42
C SER A 455 7.55 0.19 -25.65
N THR A 456 7.66 0.31 -24.34
CA THR A 456 6.67 1.00 -23.49
C THR A 456 6.66 2.51 -23.77
N ALA A 457 7.81 3.18 -23.72
CA ALA A 457 7.96 4.61 -23.97
C ALA A 457 7.74 5.02 -25.45
N GLU A 458 7.86 4.05 -26.36
CA GLU A 458 7.73 4.28 -27.82
C GLU A 458 6.41 3.68 -28.39
N ARG A 459 5.45 3.32 -27.52
CA ARG A 459 4.16 2.76 -27.94
C ARG A 459 3.41 3.72 -28.86
N LYS A 460 3.08 3.24 -30.06
CA LYS A 460 2.42 4.06 -31.10
C LYS A 460 0.94 4.25 -30.81
N GLY A 461 0.42 5.44 -31.13
CA GLY A 461 -1.00 5.78 -30.99
C GLY A 461 -1.49 5.74 -29.55
N TYR A 462 -0.60 5.92 -28.57
CA TYR A 462 -0.94 5.77 -27.17
C TYR A 462 -0.64 7.06 -26.39
N ARG A 463 -1.67 7.66 -25.80
CA ARG A 463 -1.64 8.73 -24.79
C ARG A 463 -0.63 9.85 -25.09
N GLY A 464 -0.62 10.35 -26.33
CA GLY A 464 0.22 11.48 -26.76
C GLY A 464 1.70 11.13 -27.01
N LEU A 465 2.14 9.87 -26.86
CA LEU A 465 3.55 9.48 -26.99
C LEU A 465 4.15 9.75 -28.39
N ASP A 466 3.36 9.67 -29.46
CA ASP A 466 3.87 9.95 -30.80
C ASP A 466 4.25 11.43 -30.93
N GLU A 467 3.38 12.33 -30.49
CA GLU A 467 3.62 13.77 -30.50
C GLU A 467 4.73 14.18 -29.52
N TYR A 468 4.75 13.59 -28.33
CA TYR A 468 5.84 13.79 -27.36
C TYR A 468 7.22 13.46 -27.94
N ARG A 469 7.34 12.35 -28.68
CA ARG A 469 8.60 11.97 -29.31
C ARG A 469 8.99 12.86 -30.47
N GLU A 470 8.00 13.36 -31.22
CA GLU A 470 8.25 14.19 -32.40
C GLU A 470 8.58 15.63 -32.02
N LYS A 471 7.80 16.21 -31.08
CA LYS A 471 7.84 17.64 -30.76
C LYS A 471 8.54 17.96 -29.41
N GLY A 472 8.74 16.94 -28.55
CA GLY A 472 9.22 17.11 -27.20
C GLY A 472 8.14 17.57 -26.20
N TYR A 473 6.86 17.59 -26.60
CA TYR A 473 5.73 17.88 -25.72
C TYR A 473 4.43 17.34 -26.35
N ILE A 474 3.36 17.31 -25.55
CA ILE A 474 2.02 16.87 -25.99
C ILE A 474 1.13 18.07 -26.18
N GLY A 475 0.44 18.17 -27.32
CA GLY A 475 -0.49 19.25 -27.63
C GLY A 475 -1.76 19.18 -26.75
N SER A 476 -2.09 20.31 -26.11
CA SER A 476 -3.28 20.44 -25.25
C SER A 476 -4.61 20.34 -26.01
N ASP A 477 -4.56 20.51 -27.33
CA ASP A 477 -5.67 20.36 -28.27
C ASP A 477 -5.88 18.93 -28.76
N HIS A 478 -4.93 18.02 -28.49
CA HIS A 478 -4.96 16.62 -28.92
C HIS A 478 -5.16 15.63 -27.78
N GLU A 479 -4.59 15.91 -26.61
CA GLU A 479 -4.57 14.98 -25.49
C GLU A 479 -4.86 15.71 -24.18
N GLU A 480 -5.75 15.16 -23.36
CA GLU A 480 -5.93 15.62 -21.98
C GLU A 480 -4.69 15.31 -21.13
N GLU A 481 -4.51 16.03 -20.02
CA GLU A 481 -3.37 15.89 -19.10
C GLU A 481 -2.01 16.15 -19.79
N SER A 482 -1.98 16.91 -20.86
CA SER A 482 -0.85 17.10 -21.76
C SER A 482 0.39 17.66 -21.06
N VAL A 483 0.23 18.61 -20.12
CA VAL A 483 1.34 19.15 -19.32
C VAL A 483 1.87 18.09 -18.38
N SER A 484 1.01 17.50 -17.58
CA SER A 484 1.40 16.48 -16.60
C SER A 484 2.08 15.28 -17.28
N LYS A 485 1.49 14.75 -18.37
CA LYS A 485 2.10 13.65 -19.15
C LYS A 485 3.47 14.01 -19.68
N THR A 486 3.64 15.22 -20.22
CA THR A 486 4.96 15.66 -20.74
C THR A 486 6.02 15.67 -19.63
N LEU A 487 5.68 16.17 -18.44
CA LEU A 487 6.59 16.22 -17.30
C LEU A 487 6.94 14.82 -16.77
N GLU A 488 5.93 13.97 -16.59
CA GLU A 488 6.09 12.61 -16.06
C GLU A 488 6.84 11.70 -17.06
N TYR A 489 6.54 11.80 -18.36
CA TYR A 489 7.30 11.08 -19.39
C TYR A 489 8.78 11.51 -19.45
N ALA A 490 9.07 12.79 -19.19
CA ALA A 490 10.44 13.27 -19.11
C ALA A 490 11.20 12.63 -17.93
N TYR A 491 10.57 12.43 -16.80
CA TYR A 491 11.14 11.68 -15.68
C TYR A 491 11.37 10.21 -16.02
N ASP A 492 10.39 9.56 -16.64
CA ASP A 492 10.49 8.15 -17.02
C ASP A 492 11.58 7.93 -18.09
N ASP A 493 11.76 8.87 -19.03
CA ASP A 493 12.85 8.84 -20.01
C ASP A 493 14.24 9.05 -19.36
N ASP A 494 14.36 9.81 -18.26
CA ASP A 494 15.60 9.86 -17.48
C ASP A 494 15.95 8.49 -16.89
N ALA A 495 14.95 7.70 -16.46
CA ALA A 495 15.18 6.34 -16.02
C ALA A 495 15.75 5.47 -17.16
N ILE A 496 15.19 5.55 -18.37
CA ILE A 496 15.72 4.84 -19.54
C ILE A 496 17.15 5.28 -19.84
N ALA A 497 17.43 6.59 -19.77
CA ALA A 497 18.79 7.12 -20.00
C ALA A 497 19.79 6.56 -18.97
N ARG A 498 19.43 6.49 -17.70
CA ARG A 498 20.28 5.91 -16.64
C ARG A 498 20.50 4.42 -16.84
N TYR A 499 19.48 3.68 -17.28
CA TYR A 499 19.64 2.25 -17.60
C TYR A 499 20.55 2.04 -18.81
N ALA A 500 20.38 2.83 -19.87
CA ALA A 500 21.22 2.80 -21.06
C ALA A 500 22.70 3.14 -20.74
N ALA A 501 22.93 4.16 -19.91
CA ALA A 501 24.26 4.52 -19.39
C ALA A 501 24.91 3.36 -18.61
N TRP A 502 24.11 2.69 -17.72
CA TRP A 502 24.57 1.52 -16.96
C TRP A 502 24.96 0.35 -17.88
N MET A 503 24.30 0.21 -19.03
CA MET A 503 24.64 -0.80 -20.04
C MET A 503 25.80 -0.41 -20.97
N GLY A 504 26.09 0.90 -21.11
CA GLY A 504 27.01 1.44 -22.09
C GLY A 504 26.38 1.72 -23.47
N GLU A 505 25.04 1.77 -23.57
CA GLU A 505 24.27 2.02 -24.80
C GLU A 505 24.15 3.53 -25.08
N ARG A 506 25.23 4.13 -25.57
CA ARG A 506 25.40 5.59 -25.67
C ARG A 506 24.34 6.31 -26.50
N GLU A 507 23.87 5.69 -27.61
CA GLU A 507 22.88 6.34 -28.48
C GLU A 507 21.51 6.39 -27.81
N VAL A 508 21.09 5.30 -27.14
CA VAL A 508 19.83 5.27 -26.37
C VAL A 508 19.94 6.25 -25.21
N GLU A 509 21.06 6.27 -24.50
CA GLU A 509 21.31 7.26 -23.43
C GLU A 509 21.13 8.68 -23.94
N ARG A 510 21.75 9.05 -25.07
CA ARG A 510 21.68 10.40 -25.64
C ARG A 510 20.25 10.80 -25.96
N ILE A 511 19.51 9.92 -26.67
CA ILE A 511 18.11 10.19 -27.05
C ILE A 511 17.23 10.35 -25.82
N SER A 512 17.35 9.44 -24.85
CA SER A 512 16.51 9.47 -23.65
C SER A 512 16.85 10.68 -22.74
N ARG A 513 18.12 11.10 -22.65
CA ARG A 513 18.50 12.33 -21.95
C ARG A 513 17.97 13.59 -22.62
N GLU A 514 17.86 13.58 -23.95
CA GLU A 514 17.22 14.68 -24.67
C GLU A 514 15.72 14.76 -24.33
N ARG A 515 15.02 13.63 -24.36
CA ARG A 515 13.60 13.52 -23.96
C ARG A 515 13.38 13.88 -22.49
N ALA A 516 14.28 13.49 -21.60
CA ALA A 516 14.23 13.87 -20.18
C ALA A 516 14.25 15.40 -19.94
N ARG A 517 14.57 16.20 -20.97
CA ARG A 517 14.53 17.67 -20.94
C ARG A 517 13.28 18.27 -21.59
N SER A 518 12.33 17.43 -21.98
CA SER A 518 11.10 17.82 -22.68
C SER A 518 10.26 18.84 -21.90
N TYR A 519 10.32 18.82 -20.56
CA TYR A 519 9.69 19.80 -19.69
C TYR A 519 9.99 21.24 -20.10
N ARG A 520 11.15 21.53 -20.70
CA ARG A 520 11.56 22.87 -21.14
C ARG A 520 10.71 23.43 -22.26
N HIS A 521 10.10 22.59 -23.08
CA HIS A 521 9.21 23.02 -24.18
C HIS A 521 7.90 23.63 -23.67
N LEU A 522 7.50 23.32 -22.44
CA LEU A 522 6.30 23.86 -21.80
C LEU A 522 6.57 25.10 -20.95
N TRP A 523 7.84 25.42 -20.69
CA TRP A 523 8.19 26.57 -19.85
C TRP A 523 7.83 27.89 -20.52
N ASP A 524 7.09 28.73 -19.79
CA ASP A 524 6.77 30.10 -20.18
C ASP A 524 7.52 31.09 -19.28
N GLU A 525 8.51 31.80 -19.86
CA GLU A 525 9.32 32.76 -19.13
C GLU A 525 8.51 33.96 -18.59
N GLN A 526 7.40 34.30 -19.26
CA GLN A 526 6.56 35.45 -18.87
C GLN A 526 5.81 35.18 -17.58
N THR A 527 5.25 33.96 -17.42
CA THR A 527 4.46 33.57 -16.24
C THR A 527 5.29 32.82 -15.20
N GLY A 528 6.39 32.20 -15.61
CA GLY A 528 7.22 31.35 -14.75
C GLY A 528 6.56 30.02 -14.39
N PHE A 529 5.72 29.47 -15.28
CA PHE A 529 5.06 28.19 -15.14
C PHE A 529 5.23 27.30 -16.36
N PHE A 530 5.00 25.99 -16.20
CA PHE A 530 4.73 25.11 -17.32
C PHE A 530 3.32 25.35 -17.79
N ARG A 531 3.18 25.78 -19.05
CA ARG A 531 1.89 26.13 -19.66
C ARG A 531 1.45 25.11 -20.71
N PRO A 532 0.14 24.87 -20.81
CA PRO A 532 -0.40 24.11 -21.93
C PRO A 532 0.02 24.73 -23.26
N ARG A 533 0.47 23.89 -24.19
CA ARG A 533 0.90 24.26 -25.53
C ARG A 533 0.12 23.44 -26.55
N GLN A 534 -0.43 24.10 -27.54
CA GLN A 534 -1.15 23.45 -28.64
C GLN A 534 -0.18 22.76 -29.60
N SER A 535 -0.69 21.81 -30.36
CA SER A 535 0.09 21.07 -31.38
C SER A 535 0.77 21.94 -32.43
N ASN A 536 0.24 23.15 -32.70
CA ASN A 536 0.83 24.16 -33.59
C ASN A 536 1.98 24.97 -32.92
N GLY A 537 2.31 24.72 -31.67
CA GLY A 537 3.38 25.40 -30.93
C GLY A 537 2.94 26.64 -30.15
N GLN A 538 1.71 27.09 -30.25
CA GLN A 538 1.21 28.24 -29.49
C GLN A 538 0.84 27.84 -28.07
N LEU A 539 1.12 28.72 -27.11
CA LEU A 539 0.63 28.58 -25.74
C LEU A 539 -0.88 28.83 -25.70
N ASP A 540 -1.60 28.09 -24.84
CA ASP A 540 -3.03 28.33 -24.65
C ASP A 540 -3.26 29.75 -24.17
N SER A 541 -4.23 30.45 -24.79
CA SER A 541 -4.51 31.86 -24.52
C SER A 541 -5.05 32.13 -23.13
N LEU A 542 -5.82 31.16 -22.58
CA LEU A 542 -6.36 31.21 -21.23
C LEU A 542 -5.48 30.39 -20.29
N PHE A 543 -4.92 31.05 -19.31
CA PHE A 543 -4.07 30.40 -18.29
C PHE A 543 -4.25 31.08 -16.94
N ASP A 544 -4.73 30.29 -15.98
CA ASP A 544 -4.76 30.63 -14.57
C ASP A 544 -4.00 29.56 -13.79
N PRO A 545 -2.88 29.86 -13.13
CA PRO A 545 -2.07 28.84 -12.45
C PRO A 545 -2.77 28.18 -11.26
N PHE A 546 -3.84 28.76 -10.74
CA PHE A 546 -4.66 28.19 -9.67
C PHE A 546 -5.77 27.25 -10.18
N ALA A 547 -6.14 27.35 -11.45
CA ALA A 547 -7.26 26.63 -12.01
C ALA A 547 -6.93 25.15 -12.24
N TYR A 548 -7.83 24.29 -11.79
CA TYR A 548 -7.80 22.84 -12.09
C TYR A 548 -8.37 22.61 -13.48
N THR A 549 -7.50 22.40 -14.43
CA THR A 549 -7.87 22.30 -15.86
C THR A 549 -7.37 21.01 -16.49
N LYS A 550 -8.00 20.59 -17.59
CA LYS A 550 -7.71 19.33 -18.28
C LYS A 550 -6.23 19.03 -18.59
N PRO A 551 -5.35 20.01 -18.91
CA PRO A 551 -3.93 19.72 -19.13
C PRO A 551 -3.15 19.23 -17.91
N PHE A 552 -3.71 19.35 -16.70
CA PHE A 552 -3.08 18.94 -15.45
C PHE A 552 -3.86 17.78 -14.81
N THR A 553 -3.16 16.70 -14.51
CA THR A 553 -3.75 15.53 -13.86
C THR A 553 -4.07 15.88 -12.42
N GLU A 554 -5.33 15.81 -12.02
CA GLU A 554 -5.83 15.99 -10.65
C GLU A 554 -5.32 17.24 -9.93
N SER A 555 -4.80 18.25 -10.66
CA SER A 555 -4.09 19.34 -10.03
C SER A 555 -4.10 20.61 -10.87
N ASN A 556 -3.19 21.54 -10.57
CA ASN A 556 -3.02 22.82 -11.23
C ASN A 556 -1.55 23.11 -11.57
N ALA A 557 -1.29 24.24 -12.21
CA ALA A 557 0.06 24.59 -12.63
C ALA A 557 1.02 24.84 -11.45
N TYR A 558 0.55 25.28 -10.29
CA TYR A 558 1.39 25.40 -9.10
C TYR A 558 1.89 24.05 -8.62
N HIS A 559 1.04 23.05 -8.54
CA HIS A 559 1.40 21.74 -8.01
C HIS A 559 2.37 21.00 -8.94
N TYR A 560 2.20 21.15 -10.27
CA TYR A 560 3.11 20.56 -11.26
C TYR A 560 4.36 21.40 -11.53
N LEU A 561 4.49 22.60 -10.96
CA LEU A 561 5.66 23.48 -11.17
C LEU A 561 6.99 22.80 -10.80
N PHE A 562 6.95 21.89 -9.84
CA PHE A 562 8.15 21.23 -9.31
C PHE A 562 8.30 19.76 -9.76
N SER A 563 7.46 19.28 -10.68
CA SER A 563 7.51 17.90 -11.19
C SER A 563 8.67 17.67 -12.18
N VAL A 564 9.86 18.07 -11.76
CA VAL A 564 11.15 17.91 -12.47
C VAL A 564 12.22 17.43 -11.47
N GLN A 565 11.88 16.44 -10.66
CA GLN A 565 12.74 15.93 -9.58
C GLN A 565 14.07 15.35 -10.08
N HIS A 566 14.16 14.94 -11.33
CA HIS A 566 15.37 14.42 -11.97
C HIS A 566 16.37 15.52 -12.42
N ASP A 567 15.92 16.78 -12.56
CA ASP A 567 16.75 17.91 -13.00
C ASP A 567 16.38 19.21 -12.24
N VAL A 568 16.44 19.17 -10.90
CA VAL A 568 16.12 20.31 -10.03
C VAL A 568 17.03 21.52 -10.33
N GLU A 569 18.29 21.28 -10.70
CA GLU A 569 19.21 22.35 -11.12
C GLU A 569 18.76 22.99 -12.45
N GLY A 570 18.29 22.18 -13.40
CA GLY A 570 17.72 22.67 -14.66
C GLY A 570 16.46 23.50 -14.44
N LEU A 571 15.58 23.06 -13.53
CA LEU A 571 14.40 23.80 -13.11
C LEU A 571 14.78 25.13 -12.44
N SER A 572 15.75 25.13 -11.52
CA SER A 572 16.23 26.33 -10.87
C SER A 572 16.80 27.35 -11.86
N LYS A 573 17.47 26.89 -12.93
CA LYS A 573 17.96 27.78 -14.01
C LYS A 573 16.81 28.39 -14.79
N LEU A 574 15.73 27.64 -15.10
CA LEU A 574 14.53 28.20 -15.72
C LEU A 574 13.88 29.26 -14.83
N MET A 575 13.88 29.05 -13.52
CA MET A 575 13.42 30.03 -12.53
C MET A 575 14.43 31.17 -12.25
N GLN A 576 15.50 31.30 -13.05
CA GLN A 576 16.54 32.34 -12.89
C GLN A 576 17.18 32.34 -11.49
N GLY A 577 17.34 31.17 -10.87
CA GLY A 577 17.88 31.01 -9.52
C GLY A 577 16.91 31.32 -8.38
N LYS A 578 15.64 31.61 -8.67
CA LYS A 578 14.61 31.99 -7.69
C LYS A 578 13.83 30.75 -7.15
N LEU A 579 14.49 29.59 -7.00
CA LEU A 579 13.86 28.38 -6.49
C LEU A 579 13.26 28.58 -5.10
N ALA A 580 13.98 29.28 -4.20
CA ALA A 580 13.51 29.52 -2.84
C ALA A 580 12.24 30.39 -2.80
N GLU A 581 12.23 31.47 -3.59
CA GLU A 581 11.09 32.40 -3.68
C GLU A 581 9.84 31.70 -4.28
N ARG A 582 10.07 30.85 -5.29
CA ARG A 582 8.97 30.09 -5.91
C ARG A 582 8.40 29.02 -4.96
N LEU A 583 9.25 28.39 -4.15
CA LEU A 583 8.81 27.49 -3.08
C LEU A 583 8.03 28.27 -2.01
N ASP A 584 8.51 29.43 -1.58
CA ASP A 584 7.80 30.28 -0.62
C ASP A 584 6.41 30.68 -1.15
N GLU A 585 6.33 31.11 -2.41
CA GLU A 585 5.07 31.41 -3.07
C GLU A 585 4.14 30.20 -3.05
N PHE A 586 4.62 29.01 -3.41
CA PHE A 586 3.84 27.79 -3.44
C PHE A 586 3.24 27.43 -2.06
N PHE A 587 4.02 27.51 -0.98
CA PHE A 587 3.57 27.15 0.36
C PHE A 587 2.79 28.27 1.07
N THR A 588 2.73 29.49 0.53
CA THR A 588 2.05 30.61 1.19
C THR A 588 0.88 31.20 0.39
N SER A 589 0.80 30.96 -0.92
CA SER A 589 -0.28 31.50 -1.76
C SER A 589 -1.61 30.86 -1.42
N PRO A 590 -2.62 31.63 -0.97
CA PRO A 590 -3.94 31.08 -0.69
C PRO A 590 -4.68 30.73 -1.99
N THR A 591 -5.51 29.71 -1.94
CA THR A 591 -6.40 29.42 -3.05
C THR A 591 -7.43 30.54 -3.24
N PRO A 592 -7.55 31.12 -4.44
CA PRO A 592 -8.53 32.16 -4.71
C PRO A 592 -9.96 31.67 -4.49
N LYS A 593 -10.85 32.54 -4.01
CA LYS A 593 -12.24 32.17 -3.66
C LYS A 593 -13.08 31.62 -4.83
N HIS A 594 -12.72 31.93 -6.05
CA HIS A 594 -13.43 31.45 -7.24
C HIS A 594 -12.96 30.06 -7.71
N ILE A 595 -11.90 29.52 -7.10
CA ILE A 595 -11.40 28.18 -7.38
C ILE A 595 -12.05 27.17 -6.44
N GLU A 596 -12.74 26.20 -7.01
CA GLU A 596 -13.27 25.04 -6.30
C GLU A 596 -12.21 23.94 -6.30
N LEU A 597 -11.87 23.46 -5.09
CA LEU A 597 -10.89 22.39 -4.93
C LEU A 597 -11.54 21.03 -5.24
N PRO A 598 -10.95 20.22 -6.10
CA PRO A 598 -11.41 18.85 -6.32
C PRO A 598 -11.16 17.97 -5.09
N ILE A 599 -11.85 16.83 -5.05
CA ILE A 599 -11.90 15.93 -3.89
C ILE A 599 -10.52 15.40 -3.43
N PHE A 600 -9.57 15.31 -4.33
CA PHE A 600 -8.19 14.85 -4.05
C PHE A 600 -7.24 15.99 -3.66
N SER A 601 -7.64 17.26 -3.72
CA SER A 601 -6.84 18.39 -3.25
C SER A 601 -7.06 18.65 -1.78
N THR A 602 -6.44 17.84 -0.94
CA THR A 602 -6.61 17.84 0.52
C THR A 602 -5.26 18.03 1.23
N GLY A 603 -5.29 18.32 2.54
CA GLY A 603 -4.07 18.59 3.30
C GLY A 603 -3.32 19.83 2.82
N MET A 604 -4.05 20.90 2.50
CA MET A 604 -3.52 22.11 1.85
C MET A 604 -2.65 22.96 2.77
N ILE A 605 -1.44 23.31 2.25
CA ILE A 605 -0.55 24.31 2.82
C ILE A 605 -0.17 25.27 1.69
N GLY A 606 -0.85 26.43 1.59
CA GLY A 606 -0.79 27.26 0.38
C GLY A 606 -1.36 26.49 -0.82
N GLN A 607 -0.57 26.32 -1.88
CA GLN A 607 -0.93 25.52 -3.05
C GLN A 607 -0.42 24.08 -2.96
N TYR A 608 0.30 23.72 -1.91
CA TYR A 608 0.73 22.34 -1.65
C TYR A 608 -0.45 21.52 -1.15
N ALA A 609 -0.85 20.50 -1.91
CA ALA A 609 -1.84 19.51 -1.51
C ALA A 609 -1.11 18.23 -1.08
N HIS A 610 -0.94 18.00 0.24
CA HIS A 610 -0.24 16.80 0.71
C HIS A 610 -1.00 15.51 0.38
N GLY A 611 -2.33 15.60 0.28
CA GLY A 611 -3.19 14.47 -0.07
C GLY A 611 -3.11 14.03 -1.53
N ASN A 612 -2.19 14.60 -2.35
CA ASN A 612 -1.95 14.17 -3.73
C ASN A 612 -0.45 14.11 -4.03
N GLU A 613 0.02 13.03 -4.63
CA GLU A 613 1.39 12.55 -4.70
C GLU A 613 2.36 13.45 -5.48
N PRO A 614 1.99 14.18 -6.55
CA PRO A 614 2.92 15.05 -7.27
C PRO A 614 3.65 16.07 -6.39
N GLY A 615 3.07 16.45 -5.24
CA GLY A 615 3.65 17.36 -4.28
C GLY A 615 4.67 16.76 -3.30
N HIS A 616 4.70 15.44 -3.13
CA HIS A 616 5.38 14.76 -2.00
C HIS A 616 6.87 15.08 -1.86
N HIS A 617 7.59 15.34 -2.93
CA HIS A 617 9.03 15.66 -2.91
C HIS A 617 9.32 17.14 -2.68
N VAL A 618 8.33 18.04 -2.88
CA VAL A 618 8.56 19.50 -3.03
C VAL A 618 9.11 20.14 -1.75
N ILE A 619 8.66 19.72 -0.57
CA ILE A 619 9.17 20.22 0.72
C ILE A 619 10.69 20.09 0.81
N PHE A 620 11.24 18.98 0.31
CA PHE A 620 12.67 18.67 0.42
C PHE A 620 13.54 19.47 -0.57
N LEU A 621 12.93 20.13 -1.55
CA LEU A 621 13.64 21.03 -2.48
C LEU A 621 14.20 22.28 -1.79
N TYR A 622 13.70 22.63 -0.60
CA TYR A 622 14.33 23.68 0.19
C TYR A 622 15.78 23.37 0.61
N ASN A 623 16.17 22.08 0.67
CA ASN A 623 17.56 21.72 0.84
C ASN A 623 18.40 22.18 -0.36
N THR A 624 17.93 21.92 -1.59
CA THR A 624 18.59 22.43 -2.80
C THR A 624 18.59 23.97 -2.86
N ALA A 625 17.53 24.62 -2.38
CA ALA A 625 17.42 26.06 -2.25
C ALA A 625 18.22 26.66 -1.07
N ARG A 626 19.02 25.84 -0.36
CA ARG A 626 19.85 26.21 0.80
C ARG A 626 19.07 26.83 1.96
N GLN A 627 17.85 26.34 2.18
CA GLN A 627 16.99 26.74 3.29
C GLN A 627 16.47 25.51 4.09
N PRO A 628 17.36 24.64 4.63
CA PRO A 628 16.97 23.38 5.26
C PRO A 628 16.06 23.54 6.50
N TRP A 629 16.05 24.72 7.12
CA TRP A 629 15.14 25.01 8.23
C TRP A 629 13.68 25.01 7.79
N LYS A 630 13.37 25.43 6.55
CA LYS A 630 12.01 25.36 5.99
C LYS A 630 11.61 23.94 5.68
N THR A 631 12.54 23.09 5.20
CA THR A 631 12.32 21.65 5.08
C THR A 631 11.89 21.08 6.44
N ALA A 632 12.60 21.38 7.51
CA ALA A 632 12.28 20.90 8.85
C ALA A 632 10.91 21.39 9.33
N GLU A 633 10.61 22.69 9.18
CA GLU A 633 9.34 23.28 9.63
C GLU A 633 8.13 22.68 8.92
N LEU A 634 8.17 22.62 7.58
CA LEU A 634 7.05 22.09 6.78
C LEU A 634 6.89 20.58 6.96
N THR A 635 7.98 19.83 7.00
CA THR A 635 7.92 18.39 7.24
C THR A 635 7.29 18.09 8.61
N HIS A 636 7.75 18.76 9.68
CA HIS A 636 7.18 18.59 11.01
C HIS A 636 5.73 19.04 11.10
N ARG A 637 5.34 20.09 10.36
CA ARG A 637 3.94 20.50 10.24
C ARG A 637 3.09 19.41 9.62
N VAL A 638 3.50 18.86 8.48
CA VAL A 638 2.78 17.76 7.81
C VAL A 638 2.68 16.54 8.73
N LEU A 639 3.81 16.09 9.32
CA LEU A 639 3.86 14.91 10.18
C LEU A 639 2.97 15.00 11.41
N ARG A 640 2.72 16.20 11.95
CA ARG A 640 1.97 16.41 13.19
C ARG A 640 0.52 16.84 12.98
N GLU A 641 0.23 17.55 11.88
CA GLU A 641 -1.10 18.11 11.62
C GLU A 641 -1.92 17.23 10.67
N LEU A 642 -1.26 16.56 9.70
CA LEU A 642 -1.94 15.83 8.63
C LEU A 642 -1.95 14.30 8.84
N TYR A 643 -1.22 13.80 9.85
CA TYR A 643 -1.23 12.40 10.27
C TYR A 643 -1.55 12.30 11.76
N THR A 644 -2.59 11.54 12.10
CA THR A 644 -3.02 11.37 13.49
C THR A 644 -3.35 9.90 13.81
N ASP A 645 -3.53 9.59 15.09
CA ASP A 645 -3.94 8.27 15.55
C ASP A 645 -5.47 8.04 15.52
N LYS A 646 -6.22 8.93 14.82
CA LYS A 646 -7.67 8.90 14.72
C LYS A 646 -8.14 8.26 13.40
N PRO A 647 -9.43 7.85 13.28
CA PRO A 647 -9.96 7.32 12.02
C PRO A 647 -9.77 8.26 10.82
N ASN A 648 -9.85 9.58 10.99
CA ASN A 648 -9.56 10.59 9.98
C ASN A 648 -8.07 10.98 9.91
N GLY A 649 -7.17 10.11 10.35
CA GLY A 649 -5.74 10.38 10.50
C GLY A 649 -4.92 10.32 9.23
N LEU A 650 -5.54 10.29 8.05
CA LEU A 650 -4.92 10.47 6.74
C LEU A 650 -5.62 11.62 6.01
N CYS A 651 -4.86 12.53 5.44
CA CYS A 651 -5.40 13.72 4.80
C CYS A 651 -5.67 13.55 3.30
N GLY A 652 -5.39 12.39 2.72
CA GLY A 652 -5.61 12.04 1.31
C GLY A 652 -5.81 10.55 1.17
N ASN A 653 -6.05 10.09 -0.05
CA ASN A 653 -6.04 8.68 -0.39
C ASN A 653 -4.72 8.06 0.07
N GLU A 654 -4.79 6.86 0.59
CA GLU A 654 -3.57 6.19 1.10
C GLU A 654 -2.65 5.70 -0.03
N ASP A 655 -3.25 5.43 -1.19
CA ASP A 655 -2.66 5.07 -2.47
C ASP A 655 -1.62 3.95 -2.37
N CYS A 656 -2.12 2.80 -1.94
CA CYS A 656 -1.40 1.54 -1.94
C CYS A 656 -0.04 1.60 -1.21
N GLY A 657 0.04 2.41 -0.16
CA GLY A 657 1.22 2.52 0.69
C GLY A 657 2.04 3.78 0.50
N GLN A 658 1.75 4.64 -0.49
CA GLN A 658 2.58 5.81 -0.78
C GLN A 658 2.50 6.89 0.29
N MET A 659 1.29 7.29 0.72
CA MET A 659 1.11 8.25 1.81
C MET A 659 1.82 7.80 3.10
N SER A 660 1.69 6.53 3.41
CA SER A 660 2.32 5.91 4.58
C SER A 660 3.83 5.80 4.45
N ALA A 661 4.36 5.47 3.27
CA ALA A 661 5.80 5.43 3.02
C ALA A 661 6.45 6.82 3.13
N TRP A 662 5.74 7.87 2.67
CA TRP A 662 6.15 9.26 2.87
C TRP A 662 6.31 9.56 4.38
N TYR A 663 5.27 9.23 5.17
CA TYR A 663 5.30 9.43 6.62
C TYR A 663 6.47 8.68 7.28
N VAL A 664 6.69 7.41 6.90
CA VAL A 664 7.78 6.59 7.44
C VAL A 664 9.13 7.24 7.16
N PHE A 665 9.43 7.58 5.91
CA PHE A 665 10.70 8.20 5.55
C PHE A 665 10.90 9.56 6.24
N ALA A 666 9.93 10.45 6.13
CA ALA A 666 10.02 11.80 6.67
C ALA A 666 10.19 11.79 8.21
N SER A 667 9.48 10.88 8.90
CA SER A 667 9.59 10.73 10.36
C SER A 667 10.94 10.15 10.82
N LEU A 668 11.61 9.35 9.96
CA LEU A 668 12.94 8.84 10.20
C LEU A 668 14.05 9.87 9.92
N GLY A 669 13.74 10.97 9.22
CA GLY A 669 14.65 12.08 8.99
C GLY A 669 15.31 12.08 7.62
N PHE A 670 14.74 11.42 6.60
CA PHE A 670 15.23 11.46 5.22
C PHE A 670 14.13 11.12 4.21
N TYR A 671 14.28 11.57 2.96
CA TYR A 671 13.29 11.33 1.89
C TYR A 671 13.94 11.24 0.50
N PRO A 672 13.54 10.28 -0.37
CA PRO A 672 14.04 10.15 -1.74
C PRO A 672 13.32 11.12 -2.68
N VAL A 673 13.91 12.29 -2.96
CA VAL A 673 13.35 13.26 -3.91
C VAL A 673 13.35 12.70 -5.34
N ASP A 674 14.46 12.13 -5.75
CA ASP A 674 14.62 11.35 -7.00
C ASP A 674 15.10 9.94 -6.65
N PRO A 675 14.20 8.95 -6.60
CA PRO A 675 14.55 7.57 -6.28
C PRO A 675 15.69 6.99 -7.14
N LEU A 676 15.75 7.37 -8.41
CA LEU A 676 16.79 6.90 -9.33
C LEU A 676 18.20 7.36 -8.93
N SER A 677 18.31 8.49 -8.25
CA SER A 677 19.60 9.03 -7.80
C SER A 677 20.23 8.22 -6.67
N GLY A 678 19.42 7.51 -5.88
CA GLY A 678 19.83 6.86 -4.64
C GLY A 678 20.23 7.81 -3.53
N ARG A 679 19.81 9.05 -3.63
CA ARG A 679 20.01 10.08 -2.61
C ARG A 679 18.72 10.27 -1.82
N TYR A 680 18.86 10.41 -0.52
CA TYR A 680 17.77 10.68 0.40
C TYR A 680 18.08 12.00 1.10
N GLU A 681 17.31 13.04 0.81
CA GLU A 681 17.46 14.36 1.43
C GLU A 681 17.22 14.29 2.93
N LEU A 682 18.14 14.82 3.72
CA LEU A 682 18.09 14.79 5.17
C LEU A 682 17.18 15.89 5.71
N VAL A 683 16.41 15.54 6.71
CA VAL A 683 15.54 16.46 7.47
C VAL A 683 15.59 16.09 8.95
N THR A 684 15.18 16.97 9.82
CA THR A 684 15.08 16.67 11.25
C THR A 684 14.10 15.52 11.49
N PRO A 685 14.54 14.41 12.14
CA PRO A 685 13.65 13.29 12.42
C PRO A 685 12.54 13.67 13.42
N LEU A 686 11.45 12.91 13.42
CA LEU A 686 10.34 13.10 14.36
C LEU A 686 10.62 12.46 15.75
N PHE A 687 11.57 11.52 15.81
CA PHE A 687 11.90 10.74 16.99
C PHE A 687 13.32 11.05 17.48
N ARG A 688 13.52 11.02 18.79
CA ARG A 688 14.87 11.17 19.38
C ARG A 688 15.81 10.05 19.00
N GLU A 689 15.27 8.86 18.84
CA GLU A 689 16.01 7.69 18.39
C GLU A 689 15.10 6.72 17.64
N SER A 690 15.62 6.19 16.55
CA SER A 690 15.05 5.04 15.87
C SER A 690 16.16 4.10 15.39
N THR A 691 15.83 2.82 15.25
CA THR A 691 16.79 1.79 14.84
C THR A 691 16.16 0.97 13.72
N ILE A 692 16.88 0.81 12.61
CA ILE A 692 16.49 0.02 11.46
C ILE A 692 17.37 -1.23 11.39
N THR A 693 16.76 -2.42 11.42
CA THR A 693 17.45 -3.68 11.11
C THR A 693 17.44 -3.87 9.59
N LEU A 694 18.60 -3.74 8.98
CA LEU A 694 18.78 -3.83 7.53
C LEU A 694 18.78 -5.28 7.04
N PRO A 695 18.40 -5.53 5.77
CA PRO A 695 18.34 -6.88 5.20
C PRO A 695 19.68 -7.64 5.16
N ASN A 696 20.80 -6.91 5.16
CA ASN A 696 22.16 -7.46 5.23
C ASN A 696 22.60 -7.83 6.63
N GLY A 697 21.74 -7.66 7.66
CA GLY A 697 22.01 -7.94 9.06
C GLY A 697 22.65 -6.78 9.83
N CYS A 698 23.01 -5.68 9.16
CA CYS A 698 23.49 -4.48 9.84
C CYS A 698 22.35 -3.75 10.54
N THR A 699 22.69 -2.90 11.51
CA THR A 699 21.76 -2.01 12.19
C THR A 699 22.12 -0.57 11.88
N LEU A 700 21.11 0.23 11.47
CA LEU A 700 21.23 1.66 11.30
C LEU A 700 20.50 2.35 12.47
N ARG A 701 21.22 3.15 13.24
CA ARG A 701 20.67 3.99 14.31
C ARG A 701 20.58 5.44 13.83
N LEU A 702 19.41 6.02 13.96
CA LEU A 702 19.15 7.42 13.70
C LEU A 702 18.94 8.11 15.05
N SER A 703 19.75 9.12 15.37
CA SER A 703 19.81 9.70 16.72
C SER A 703 19.74 11.23 16.66
N ALA A 704 18.80 11.81 17.40
CA ALA A 704 18.60 13.26 17.54
C ALA A 704 18.27 13.58 19.02
N PRO A 705 19.24 13.42 19.95
CA PRO A 705 18.98 13.43 21.40
C PRO A 705 18.45 14.77 21.92
N GLU A 706 18.82 15.91 21.27
CA GLU A 706 18.35 17.24 21.66
C GLU A 706 16.96 17.59 21.13
N LEU A 707 16.31 16.70 20.36
CA LEU A 707 15.02 16.95 19.73
C LEU A 707 13.97 17.42 20.72
N SER A 708 13.40 18.57 20.48
CA SER A 708 12.29 19.16 21.23
C SER A 708 11.51 20.14 20.34
N ASP A 709 10.41 20.70 20.83
CA ASP A 709 9.64 21.70 20.07
C ASP A 709 10.43 22.96 19.75
N LYS A 710 11.45 23.29 20.56
CA LYS A 710 12.33 24.44 20.35
C LYS A 710 13.57 24.06 19.54
N THR A 711 14.19 22.93 19.84
CA THR A 711 15.44 22.46 19.22
C THR A 711 15.09 21.49 18.09
N ARG A 712 14.91 22.04 16.90
CA ARG A 712 14.38 21.28 15.75
C ARG A 712 15.10 21.54 14.41
N TYR A 713 16.16 22.34 14.41
CA TYR A 713 16.94 22.61 13.20
C TYR A 713 18.25 21.84 13.25
N ILE A 714 18.67 21.28 12.14
CA ILE A 714 19.95 20.55 12.06
C ILE A 714 21.08 21.59 12.10
N LYS A 715 21.98 21.42 13.09
CA LYS A 715 23.25 22.16 13.20
C LYS A 715 24.40 21.44 12.52
N SER A 716 24.44 20.10 12.64
CA SER A 716 25.43 19.26 11.99
C SER A 716 24.92 17.81 11.94
N VAL A 717 25.47 17.04 11.00
CA VAL A 717 25.23 15.59 10.91
C VAL A 717 26.58 14.88 10.95
N THR A 718 26.63 13.75 11.68
CA THR A 718 27.75 12.81 11.58
C THR A 718 27.26 11.44 11.20
N ILE A 719 28.02 10.72 10.37
CA ILE A 719 27.79 9.33 10.02
C ILE A 719 28.97 8.52 10.54
N ASN A 720 28.68 7.60 11.47
CA ASN A 720 29.70 6.77 12.13
C ASN A 720 30.83 7.61 12.74
N GLY A 721 30.46 8.73 13.40
CA GLY A 721 31.39 9.66 14.06
C GLY A 721 32.16 10.60 13.11
N ARG A 722 31.95 10.53 11.79
CA ARG A 722 32.59 11.41 10.80
C ARG A 722 31.63 12.51 10.39
N ALA A 723 32.11 13.75 10.29
CA ALA A 723 31.31 14.88 9.84
C ALA A 723 30.76 14.63 8.43
N HIS A 724 29.45 14.78 8.28
CA HIS A 724 28.75 14.69 7.00
C HIS A 724 28.32 16.08 6.54
N ARG A 725 28.74 16.49 5.33
CA ARG A 725 28.57 17.85 4.82
C ARG A 725 27.73 17.91 3.54
N LYS A 726 26.87 16.88 3.31
CA LYS A 726 25.92 16.86 2.20
C LYS A 726 24.51 16.99 2.75
N SER A 727 23.61 17.63 2.01
CA SER A 727 22.19 17.70 2.38
C SER A 727 21.47 16.35 2.37
N TYR A 728 22.09 15.31 1.80
CA TYR A 728 21.53 13.99 1.58
C TYR A 728 22.46 12.87 2.05
N ILE A 729 21.90 11.71 2.33
CA ILE A 729 22.59 10.43 2.54
C ILE A 729 22.31 9.50 1.36
N THR A 730 23.27 8.66 0.97
CA THR A 730 23.07 7.71 -0.15
C THR A 730 22.51 6.38 0.32
N TYR A 731 21.90 5.63 -0.60
CA TYR A 731 21.45 4.25 -0.36
C TYR A 731 22.59 3.37 0.17
N GLU A 732 23.78 3.49 -0.42
CA GLU A 732 24.95 2.72 -0.02
C GLU A 732 25.39 3.08 1.40
N GLU A 733 25.38 4.36 1.78
CA GLU A 733 25.69 4.81 3.15
C GLU A 733 24.65 4.27 4.15
N LEU A 734 23.35 4.32 3.82
CA LEU A 734 22.29 3.73 4.66
C LEU A 734 22.50 2.22 4.84
N MET A 735 22.81 1.50 3.76
CA MET A 735 23.00 0.04 3.80
C MET A 735 24.26 -0.42 4.53
N GLN A 736 25.24 0.47 4.77
CA GLN A 736 26.38 0.18 5.62
C GLN A 736 25.99 0.04 7.10
N GLY A 737 24.87 0.68 7.50
CA GLY A 737 24.46 0.71 8.89
C GLY A 737 25.36 1.59 9.77
N GLY A 738 25.29 1.41 11.08
CA GLY A 738 25.99 2.24 12.06
C GLY A 738 25.09 3.35 12.59
N GLU A 739 25.63 4.55 12.79
CA GLU A 739 24.90 5.66 13.40
C GLU A 739 24.89 6.90 12.51
N VAL A 740 23.71 7.50 12.33
CA VAL A 740 23.53 8.88 11.86
C VAL A 740 23.09 9.72 13.04
N LEU A 741 23.96 10.63 13.47
CA LEU A 741 23.68 11.54 14.58
C LEU A 741 23.36 12.93 14.04
N PHE A 742 22.18 13.42 14.36
CA PHE A 742 21.73 14.77 14.11
C PHE A 742 21.97 15.62 15.37
N THR A 743 22.92 16.52 15.33
CA THR A 743 23.06 17.59 16.34
C THR A 743 22.11 18.71 15.99
N LEU A 744 21.24 19.08 16.90
CA LEU A 744 20.17 20.05 16.65
C LEU A 744 20.45 21.40 17.33
N THR A 745 19.74 22.44 16.88
CA THR A 745 19.77 23.80 17.42
C THR A 745 18.38 24.43 17.38
N ASP A 746 18.17 25.45 18.18
CA ASP A 746 17.02 26.35 18.15
C ASP A 746 17.20 27.54 17.18
N GLN A 747 18.41 27.68 16.62
CA GLN A 747 18.76 28.76 15.68
C GLN A 747 18.20 28.45 14.28
N GLN A 748 17.18 29.21 13.86
CA GLN A 748 16.69 29.18 12.49
C GLN A 748 17.74 29.76 11.53
N GLY A 749 17.78 29.27 10.30
CA GLY A 749 18.67 29.78 9.24
C GLY A 749 20.04 29.09 9.19
N ALA A 750 20.34 28.12 10.02
CA ALA A 750 21.61 27.39 9.96
C ALA A 750 21.65 26.52 8.67
N ILE A 751 22.76 26.70 7.90
CA ILE A 751 23.10 25.82 6.78
C ILE A 751 24.25 24.92 7.26
N TRP A 752 24.03 23.63 7.33
CA TRP A 752 24.94 22.65 7.93
C TRP A 752 25.72 21.81 6.90
N TYR A 753 25.46 22.01 5.61
CA TYR A 753 26.11 21.30 4.48
C TYR A 753 26.77 22.31 3.52
N GLU A 754 27.69 21.81 2.66
CA GLU A 754 28.44 22.57 1.66
C GLU A 754 27.71 22.75 0.33
#